data_fec43d1c6f67a9611611f4f9ea53fff4
#
_entry.id   fec43d1c6f67a9611611f4f9ea53fff4
#
_cell.length_a   1.000
_cell.length_b   1.000
_cell.length_c   1.000
_cell.angle_alpha   90.00
_cell.angle_beta   90.00
_cell.angle_gamma   90.00
#
_symmetry.space_group_name_H-M   'P 1'
#
loop_
_entity.id
_entity.type
_entity.pdbx_description
1 polymer ?
#
loop_
_entity_poly.entity_id
_entity_poly.type
_entity_poly.pdbx_seq_one_letter_code
_entity_poly.pdbx_strand_id
1 'polypeptide(L)'
;MKDFNYQEQLLLWKKNQLLLQKKYADTPPGFFSAEAEKAAWAAWEEEYTRFQEHMHFKVNDTALPSVSSPLIGREEELTAVRDTLASFHTVFLYGIGGIGKTAIALTYIARHRPAYDHVLYIVTGKGILQAVCDDTSVPISGLLYDRKRYPALRQYYREKLSALQKISEEKKILIVIDNLNTPADKDLCQFLELSCDKIITTRVNYEIVPEKEKLLVNALRPEYWPELIQTYSNGLDPAKTEQLLHYGHQVEGHTLSIKMASVQASYGELSGHPDNGSHITSLLSSFRLKKAEWEALLYLSVLAPQGMEKDLFLRISGASERTLQSLRNDLLIDVLVMERTAEHSLEDPDRETAAPSAGSEQTKACLLLRVHPLIAEAVKRIMPPTCINCSRLLRGFEKYLYGDDLGVGTWNRTYEENRVLEPHVFAVYETFANPAPWLGTAFEEIVTFLWVQGYYEEALPYAIKVYESVMNYYGPNHVLPGREALRVAAVYHNRMDHDQALMWYQKGYELLKAVTPRSFEVMDQLSTACGKLAKEYSYRQDPVARNKYAAEYMQVAEAIMQMNDKDLPESEKQRFSMKRHYFLLEEAKHALREGRITVSRELYAAIETWMESQENLGYRKTAFKELQIALLIHENQLEDAEKIARENVQSSLLYRGEKYKDYLSQLEILADVLALEKKSAEAFSVYEKILTHLQRDYPYEEKWIRKTMDHLTVSL
;
A
#
# COMPACT_ATOMS: atom_id res chain seq x y z
N MET A 1 19.29 33.28 -21.61
CA MET A 1 18.60 32.07 -22.04
C MET A 1 17.15 32.28 -21.68
N LYS A 2 16.22 32.26 -22.66
CA LYS A 2 14.78 32.38 -22.37
C LYS A 2 14.38 31.16 -21.57
N ASP A 3 13.69 31.38 -20.46
CA ASP A 3 13.11 30.33 -19.66
C ASP A 3 12.30 29.40 -20.58
N PHE A 4 12.75 28.15 -20.65
CA PHE A 4 12.11 27.12 -21.46
C PHE A 4 10.83 26.74 -20.68
N ASN A 5 9.68 27.24 -21.16
CA ASN A 5 8.41 26.93 -20.53
C ASN A 5 8.01 25.49 -20.91
N TYR A 6 8.43 24.55 -20.06
CA TYR A 6 8.16 23.12 -20.20
C TYR A 6 6.67 22.81 -20.33
N GLN A 7 5.82 23.52 -19.61
CA GLN A 7 4.37 23.39 -19.67
C GLN A 7 3.81 23.72 -21.07
N GLU A 8 4.29 24.79 -21.66
CA GLU A 8 3.88 25.18 -23.02
C GLU A 8 4.32 24.19 -24.10
N GLN A 9 5.53 23.64 -23.98
CA GLN A 9 6.05 22.64 -24.91
C GLN A 9 5.32 21.31 -24.77
N LEU A 10 5.00 20.90 -23.55
CA LEU A 10 4.20 19.72 -23.26
C LEU A 10 2.79 19.84 -23.81
N LEU A 11 2.17 21.02 -23.67
CA LEU A 11 0.85 21.32 -24.20
C LEU A 11 0.83 21.28 -25.75
N LEU A 12 1.85 21.83 -26.39
CA LEU A 12 2.00 21.82 -27.83
C LEU A 12 2.22 20.42 -28.40
N TRP A 13 3.06 19.62 -27.72
CA TRP A 13 3.30 18.22 -28.06
C TRP A 13 2.02 17.38 -27.93
N LYS A 14 1.28 17.49 -26.82
CA LYS A 14 0.02 16.81 -26.61
C LYS A 14 -1.06 17.21 -27.63
N LYS A 15 -1.14 18.48 -27.98
CA LYS A 15 -2.03 18.98 -29.01
C LYS A 15 -1.75 18.35 -30.38
N ASN A 16 -0.48 18.21 -30.74
CA ASN A 16 -0.06 17.55 -31.98
C ASN A 16 -0.38 16.05 -31.97
N GLN A 17 -0.23 15.37 -30.85
CA GLN A 17 -0.59 13.95 -30.67
C GLN A 17 -2.10 13.72 -30.82
N LEU A 18 -2.94 14.58 -30.25
CA LEU A 18 -4.40 14.52 -30.38
C LEU A 18 -4.84 14.71 -31.82
N LEU A 19 -4.22 15.67 -32.54
CA LEU A 19 -4.49 15.93 -33.96
C LEU A 19 -4.09 14.74 -34.84
N LEU A 20 -2.97 14.08 -34.54
CA LEU A 20 -2.51 12.87 -35.22
C LEU A 20 -3.46 11.70 -34.95
N GLN A 21 -3.83 11.44 -33.69
CA GLN A 21 -4.77 10.38 -33.35
C GLN A 21 -6.14 10.57 -34.01
N LYS A 22 -6.65 11.80 -34.06
CA LYS A 22 -7.90 12.12 -34.74
C LYS A 22 -7.80 11.87 -36.24
N LYS A 23 -6.69 12.29 -36.87
CA LYS A 23 -6.42 12.06 -38.28
C LYS A 23 -6.36 10.59 -38.66
N TYR A 24 -5.88 9.72 -37.73
CA TYR A 24 -5.78 8.27 -37.93
C TYR A 24 -7.07 7.53 -37.57
N ALA A 25 -7.86 8.02 -36.60
CA ALA A 25 -9.14 7.43 -36.22
C ALA A 25 -10.21 7.53 -37.30
N ASP A 26 -10.16 8.61 -38.14
CA ASP A 26 -11.10 8.81 -39.23
C ASP A 26 -10.69 8.14 -40.55
N THR A 27 -9.58 7.39 -40.56
CA THR A 27 -9.06 6.74 -41.78
C THR A 27 -9.45 5.27 -41.79
N PRO A 28 -10.10 4.76 -42.87
CA PRO A 28 -10.50 3.36 -42.94
C PRO A 28 -9.33 2.38 -42.77
N PRO A 29 -9.51 1.23 -42.13
CA PRO A 29 -8.47 0.21 -42.02
C PRO A 29 -7.99 -0.23 -43.41
N GLY A 30 -6.68 -0.17 -43.64
CA GLY A 30 -6.05 -0.57 -44.92
C GLY A 30 -5.60 0.56 -45.81
N PHE A 31 -5.73 1.84 -45.42
CA PHE A 31 -5.34 2.99 -46.22
C PHE A 31 -3.84 3.36 -46.13
N PHE A 32 -3.11 2.80 -45.16
CA PHE A 32 -1.66 3.00 -45.00
C PHE A 32 -0.88 1.74 -45.36
N SER A 33 0.24 1.91 -46.05
CA SER A 33 1.20 0.83 -46.21
C SER A 33 1.79 0.48 -44.83
N ALA A 34 2.12 -0.77 -44.59
CA ALA A 34 2.77 -1.21 -43.35
C ALA A 34 4.07 -0.43 -43.07
N GLU A 35 4.72 0.15 -44.10
CA GLU A 35 5.89 1.01 -43.98
C GLU A 35 5.55 2.39 -43.42
N ALA A 36 4.42 3.00 -43.79
CA ALA A 36 3.99 4.29 -43.27
C ALA A 36 3.57 4.22 -41.80
N GLU A 37 2.92 3.12 -41.41
CA GLU A 37 2.56 2.83 -40.02
C GLU A 37 3.84 2.59 -39.16
N LYS A 38 4.80 1.84 -39.66
CA LYS A 38 6.08 1.60 -38.99
C LYS A 38 6.91 2.90 -38.86
N ALA A 39 6.89 3.78 -39.88
CA ALA A 39 7.57 5.06 -39.82
C ALA A 39 6.90 6.04 -38.82
N ALA A 40 5.57 6.03 -38.70
CA ALA A 40 4.84 6.81 -37.71
C ALA A 40 5.12 6.35 -36.29
N TRP A 41 5.19 5.03 -36.05
CA TRP A 41 5.58 4.47 -34.77
C TRP A 41 7.02 4.80 -34.40
N ALA A 42 7.96 4.72 -35.34
CA ALA A 42 9.38 5.06 -35.09
C ALA A 42 9.55 6.57 -34.78
N ALA A 43 8.82 7.44 -35.47
CA ALA A 43 8.83 8.87 -35.17
C ALA A 43 8.22 9.19 -33.79
N TRP A 44 7.16 8.47 -33.39
CA TRP A 44 6.57 8.60 -32.08
C TRP A 44 7.53 8.11 -30.98
N GLU A 45 8.21 6.99 -31.20
CA GLU A 45 9.18 6.40 -30.27
C GLU A 45 10.37 7.34 -30.06
N GLU A 46 10.86 8.00 -31.12
CA GLU A 46 11.91 9.01 -31.05
C GLU A 46 11.46 10.27 -30.29
N GLU A 47 10.23 10.75 -30.51
CA GLU A 47 9.68 11.91 -29.82
C GLU A 47 9.37 11.62 -28.36
N TYR A 48 8.90 10.41 -28.05
CA TYR A 48 8.69 9.93 -26.68
C TYR A 48 10.02 9.77 -25.92
N THR A 49 11.07 9.30 -26.61
CA THR A 49 12.41 9.20 -26.04
C THR A 49 12.98 10.58 -25.72
N ARG A 50 12.83 11.55 -26.62
CA ARG A 50 13.20 12.96 -26.37
C ARG A 50 12.42 13.58 -25.22
N PHE A 51 11.14 13.25 -25.08
CA PHE A 51 10.32 13.70 -23.95
C PHE A 51 10.82 13.12 -22.63
N GLN A 52 11.13 11.83 -22.60
CA GLN A 52 11.73 11.19 -21.42
C GLN A 52 13.10 11.76 -21.05
N GLU A 53 13.90 12.17 -22.05
CA GLU A 53 15.21 12.81 -21.84
C GLU A 53 15.08 14.17 -21.12
N HIS A 54 13.96 14.84 -21.21
CA HIS A 54 13.70 16.15 -20.56
C HIS A 54 12.93 16.04 -19.24
N MET A 55 12.52 14.83 -18.80
CA MET A 55 11.85 14.66 -17.53
C MET A 55 12.84 14.76 -16.35
N HIS A 56 12.65 15.74 -15.50
CA HIS A 56 13.36 15.83 -14.22
C HIS A 56 12.67 14.96 -13.17
N PHE A 57 13.23 13.78 -12.95
CA PHE A 57 12.80 12.93 -11.85
C PHE A 57 13.31 13.49 -10.52
N LYS A 58 12.49 13.40 -9.46
CA LYS A 58 12.92 13.67 -8.08
C LYS A 58 12.79 12.39 -7.28
N VAL A 59 13.80 12.07 -6.53
CA VAL A 59 13.75 10.99 -5.52
C VAL A 59 13.58 11.64 -4.15
N ASN A 60 12.73 11.06 -3.31
CA ASN A 60 12.57 11.48 -1.94
C ASN A 60 13.33 10.53 -1.02
N ASP A 61 13.86 11.05 0.08
CA ASP A 61 14.52 10.25 1.09
C ASP A 61 13.55 9.25 1.72
N THR A 62 14.04 8.05 2.00
CA THR A 62 13.29 7.13 2.85
C THR A 62 13.49 7.50 4.31
N ALA A 63 12.52 7.14 5.14
CA ALA A 63 12.67 7.28 6.58
C ALA A 63 13.85 6.43 7.08
N LEU A 64 14.76 7.05 7.82
CA LEU A 64 15.99 6.42 8.30
C LEU A 64 15.84 5.94 9.75
N PRO A 65 16.18 4.67 10.06
CA PRO A 65 16.21 4.22 11.44
C PRO A 65 17.28 4.95 12.24
N SER A 66 16.93 5.46 13.43
CA SER A 66 17.93 6.05 14.33
C SER A 66 18.85 4.97 14.93
N VAL A 67 20.12 5.29 15.09
CA VAL A 67 21.07 4.40 15.77
C VAL A 67 20.86 4.54 17.28
N SER A 68 20.19 3.57 17.89
CA SER A 68 19.84 3.59 19.32
C SER A 68 20.93 3.04 20.26
N SER A 69 21.97 2.40 19.73
CA SER A 69 23.02 1.76 20.52
C SER A 69 24.40 2.06 19.97
N PRO A 70 25.41 2.23 20.82
CA PRO A 70 26.78 2.46 20.36
C PRO A 70 27.28 1.26 19.54
N LEU A 71 28.05 1.54 18.50
CA LEU A 71 28.73 0.53 17.70
C LEU A 71 30.08 0.24 18.36
N ILE A 72 30.23 -0.96 18.92
CA ILE A 72 31.41 -1.35 19.69
C ILE A 72 32.36 -2.18 18.81
N GLY A 73 33.63 -1.80 18.75
CA GLY A 73 34.71 -2.55 18.12
C GLY A 73 34.59 -2.74 16.61
N ARG A 74 34.03 -1.75 15.88
CA ARG A 74 33.77 -1.80 14.42
C ARG A 74 34.29 -0.59 13.65
N GLU A 75 35.24 0.15 14.23
CA GLU A 75 35.79 1.34 13.57
C GLU A 75 36.62 1.00 12.32
N GLU A 76 37.28 -0.17 12.31
CA GLU A 76 38.03 -0.67 11.15
C GLU A 76 37.09 -0.95 9.98
N GLU A 77 35.95 -1.63 10.25
CA GLU A 77 34.94 -1.91 9.24
C GLU A 77 34.28 -0.63 8.70
N LEU A 78 33.99 0.37 9.56
CA LEU A 78 33.49 1.66 9.11
C LEU A 78 34.46 2.40 8.20
N THR A 79 35.76 2.35 8.53
CA THR A 79 36.82 2.93 7.70
C THR A 79 36.89 2.19 6.35
N ALA A 80 36.84 0.86 6.36
CA ALA A 80 36.84 0.05 5.16
C ALA A 80 35.63 0.32 4.26
N VAL A 81 34.43 0.50 4.85
CA VAL A 81 33.21 0.90 4.10
C VAL A 81 33.42 2.22 3.39
N ARG A 82 33.94 3.25 4.10
CA ARG A 82 34.22 4.56 3.51
C ARG A 82 35.21 4.46 2.33
N ASP A 83 36.32 3.75 2.53
CA ASP A 83 37.40 3.67 1.55
C ASP A 83 36.98 2.82 0.31
N THR A 84 36.16 1.79 0.53
CA THR A 84 35.57 0.99 -0.55
C THR A 84 34.57 1.79 -1.36
N LEU A 85 33.65 2.55 -0.73
CA LEU A 85 32.70 3.42 -1.42
C LEU A 85 33.41 4.51 -2.21
N ALA A 86 34.44 5.13 -1.64
CA ALA A 86 35.24 6.15 -2.34
C ALA A 86 35.92 5.62 -3.60
N SER A 87 36.26 4.32 -3.65
CA SER A 87 36.95 3.70 -4.76
C SER A 87 36.06 3.00 -5.78
N PHE A 88 34.92 2.44 -5.34
CA PHE A 88 34.12 1.51 -6.15
C PHE A 88 32.62 1.82 -6.14
N HIS A 89 32.16 2.82 -5.39
CA HIS A 89 30.74 3.19 -5.24
C HIS A 89 29.82 2.05 -4.73
N THR A 90 30.39 0.90 -4.39
CA THR A 90 29.64 -0.27 -3.95
C THR A 90 30.41 -1.01 -2.88
N VAL A 91 29.74 -1.38 -1.78
CA VAL A 91 30.27 -2.25 -0.75
C VAL A 91 29.24 -3.29 -0.31
N PHE A 92 29.65 -4.55 -0.32
CA PHE A 92 28.87 -5.67 0.22
C PHE A 92 29.39 -6.01 1.62
N LEU A 93 28.58 -5.75 2.63
CA LEU A 93 28.82 -6.23 3.99
C LEU A 93 28.24 -7.65 4.10
N TYR A 94 29.09 -8.66 4.01
CA TYR A 94 28.64 -10.04 4.08
C TYR A 94 29.14 -10.76 5.34
N GLY A 95 28.43 -11.79 5.77
CA GLY A 95 28.72 -12.56 6.97
C GLY A 95 27.47 -13.14 7.59
N ILE A 96 27.63 -13.91 8.67
CA ILE A 96 26.52 -14.56 9.35
C ILE A 96 25.48 -13.58 9.90
N GLY A 97 24.25 -14.06 10.11
CA GLY A 97 23.18 -13.25 10.73
C GLY A 97 23.56 -12.80 12.14
N GLY A 98 23.13 -11.63 12.57
CA GLY A 98 23.38 -11.13 13.95
C GLY A 98 24.80 -10.68 14.26
N ILE A 99 25.72 -10.65 13.26
CA ILE A 99 27.12 -10.27 13.48
C ILE A 99 27.34 -8.75 13.56
N GLY A 100 26.35 -7.95 13.11
CA GLY A 100 26.39 -6.49 13.21
C GLY A 100 26.45 -5.73 11.87
N LYS A 101 26.23 -6.37 10.71
CA LYS A 101 26.26 -5.72 9.38
C LYS A 101 25.34 -4.51 9.27
N THR A 102 24.07 -4.67 9.65
CA THR A 102 23.07 -3.60 9.65
C THR A 102 23.49 -2.44 10.58
N ALA A 103 24.08 -2.74 11.75
CA ALA A 103 24.55 -1.74 12.67
C ALA A 103 25.70 -0.89 12.07
N ILE A 104 26.63 -1.54 11.33
CA ILE A 104 27.71 -0.84 10.59
C ILE A 104 27.09 0.08 9.53
N ALA A 105 26.16 -0.42 8.70
CA ALA A 105 25.52 0.36 7.65
C ALA A 105 24.77 1.59 8.21
N LEU A 106 23.95 1.42 9.27
CA LEU A 106 23.22 2.49 9.92
C LEU A 106 24.16 3.52 10.57
N THR A 107 25.22 3.07 11.22
CA THR A 107 26.22 3.98 11.81
C THR A 107 26.98 4.78 10.72
N TYR A 108 27.25 4.14 9.58
CA TYR A 108 27.84 4.84 8.43
C TYR A 108 26.90 5.93 7.92
N ILE A 109 25.60 5.63 7.73
CA ILE A 109 24.59 6.64 7.35
C ILE A 109 24.60 7.80 8.35
N ALA A 110 24.49 7.51 9.66
CA ALA A 110 24.43 8.54 10.70
C ALA A 110 25.65 9.47 10.68
N ARG A 111 26.84 8.95 10.41
CA ARG A 111 28.08 9.75 10.37
C ARG A 111 28.27 10.52 9.07
N HIS A 112 27.76 10.01 7.94
CA HIS A 112 28.03 10.56 6.61
C HIS A 112 26.82 11.15 5.90
N ARG A 113 25.62 11.19 6.55
CA ARG A 113 24.38 11.72 5.96
C ARG A 113 24.54 13.09 5.30
N PRO A 114 25.28 14.07 5.90
CA PRO A 114 25.46 15.40 5.30
C PRO A 114 26.25 15.42 3.99
N ALA A 115 26.92 14.33 3.62
CA ALA A 115 27.69 14.21 2.39
C ALA A 115 26.83 13.75 1.18
N TYR A 116 25.55 13.43 1.40
CA TYR A 116 24.61 12.95 0.40
C TYR A 116 23.41 13.87 0.28
N ASP A 117 22.97 14.15 -0.95
CA ASP A 117 21.71 14.86 -1.23
C ASP A 117 20.53 13.98 -0.81
N HIS A 118 20.57 12.69 -1.18
CA HIS A 118 19.52 11.71 -0.87
C HIS A 118 20.08 10.44 -0.27
N VAL A 119 19.31 9.85 0.66
CA VAL A 119 19.61 8.52 1.25
C VAL A 119 18.37 7.65 1.19
N LEU A 120 18.50 6.49 0.55
CA LEU A 120 17.48 5.46 0.48
C LEU A 120 17.89 4.27 1.33
N TYR A 121 17.10 3.96 2.37
CA TYR A 121 17.29 2.79 3.21
C TYR A 121 16.17 1.79 2.95
N ILE A 122 16.51 0.64 2.40
CA ILE A 122 15.58 -0.36 1.88
C ILE A 122 15.82 -1.67 2.61
N VAL A 123 14.81 -2.20 3.30
CA VAL A 123 14.86 -3.54 3.90
C VAL A 123 14.22 -4.53 2.92
N THR A 124 14.95 -5.54 2.51
CA THR A 124 14.44 -6.53 1.54
C THR A 124 14.38 -7.94 2.13
N GLY A 125 13.37 -8.71 1.71
CA GLY A 125 13.25 -10.15 1.96
C GLY A 125 12.99 -10.96 0.69
N LYS A 126 12.78 -10.29 -0.46
CA LYS A 126 12.31 -10.92 -1.70
C LYS A 126 13.21 -10.69 -2.91
N GLY A 127 14.38 -10.08 -2.71
CA GLY A 127 15.33 -9.76 -3.79
C GLY A 127 15.28 -8.31 -4.26
N ILE A 128 16.22 -7.95 -5.14
CA ILE A 128 16.45 -6.57 -5.57
C ILE A 128 15.32 -6.02 -6.44
N LEU A 129 14.75 -6.84 -7.31
CA LEU A 129 13.67 -6.44 -8.20
C LEU A 129 12.48 -5.87 -7.41
N GLN A 130 11.98 -6.63 -6.43
CA GLN A 130 10.85 -6.19 -5.60
C GLN A 130 11.23 -5.01 -4.71
N ALA A 131 12.45 -5.02 -4.16
CA ALA A 131 12.92 -3.94 -3.31
C ALA A 131 12.96 -2.59 -4.03
N VAL A 132 13.45 -2.55 -5.26
CA VAL A 132 13.50 -1.34 -6.09
C VAL A 132 12.13 -0.96 -6.64
N CYS A 133 11.30 -1.94 -7.01
CA CYS A 133 9.97 -1.69 -7.54
C CYS A 133 8.95 -1.28 -6.48
N ASP A 134 9.25 -1.43 -5.20
CA ASP A 134 8.41 -0.89 -4.14
C ASP A 134 8.53 0.64 -4.11
N ASP A 135 7.41 1.31 -4.38
CA ASP A 135 7.34 2.78 -4.46
C ASP A 135 7.49 3.46 -3.11
N THR A 136 7.31 2.72 -2.01
CA THR A 136 7.57 3.22 -0.65
C THR A 136 9.05 3.12 -0.27
N SER A 137 9.74 2.13 -0.82
CA SER A 137 11.16 1.89 -0.60
C SER A 137 12.05 2.72 -1.52
N VAL A 138 11.58 2.99 -2.75
CA VAL A 138 12.28 3.85 -3.73
C VAL A 138 11.25 4.84 -4.31
N PRO A 139 10.93 5.91 -3.58
CA PRO A 139 9.95 6.91 -4.00
C PRO A 139 10.54 7.86 -5.05
N ILE A 140 10.08 7.75 -6.28
CA ILE A 140 10.44 8.65 -7.38
C ILE A 140 9.18 9.39 -7.83
N SER A 141 9.19 10.73 -7.74
CA SER A 141 8.06 11.56 -8.13
C SER A 141 7.70 11.37 -9.60
N GLY A 142 6.42 11.15 -9.88
CA GLY A 142 5.92 10.91 -11.24
C GLY A 142 6.15 9.50 -11.79
N LEU A 143 6.81 8.61 -11.04
CA LEU A 143 7.05 7.23 -11.43
C LEU A 143 6.50 6.26 -10.40
N LEU A 144 5.30 5.73 -10.66
CA LEU A 144 4.61 4.78 -9.81
C LEU A 144 4.35 3.48 -10.56
N TYR A 145 4.40 2.37 -9.84
CA TYR A 145 4.06 1.07 -10.42
C TYR A 145 2.60 1.02 -10.84
N ASP A 146 2.39 0.67 -12.10
CA ASP A 146 1.09 0.35 -12.65
C ASP A 146 1.21 -0.89 -13.53
N ARG A 147 0.48 -1.94 -13.18
CA ARG A 147 0.56 -3.24 -13.85
C ARG A 147 0.08 -3.17 -15.32
N LYS A 148 -0.79 -2.23 -15.66
CA LYS A 148 -1.28 -2.04 -17.03
C LYS A 148 -0.22 -1.38 -17.90
N ARG A 149 0.45 -0.36 -17.36
CA ARG A 149 1.59 0.29 -18.01
C ARG A 149 2.82 -0.63 -18.07
N TYR A 150 2.99 -1.45 -17.02
CA TYR A 150 4.12 -2.36 -16.87
C TYR A 150 3.62 -3.81 -16.72
N PRO A 151 3.21 -4.49 -17.81
CA PRO A 151 2.74 -5.88 -17.75
C PRO A 151 3.73 -6.84 -17.09
N ALA A 152 5.02 -6.53 -17.20
CA ALA A 152 6.09 -7.23 -16.49
C ALA A 152 6.78 -6.29 -15.51
N LEU A 153 6.89 -6.68 -14.22
CA LEU A 153 7.55 -5.90 -13.18
C LEU A 153 8.99 -5.48 -13.57
N ARG A 154 9.67 -6.28 -14.38
CA ARG A 154 11.00 -5.96 -14.93
C ARG A 154 11.04 -4.73 -15.84
N GLN A 155 9.95 -4.39 -16.49
CA GLN A 155 9.88 -3.16 -17.30
C GLN A 155 9.91 -1.95 -16.38
N TYR A 156 9.10 -1.98 -15.32
CA TYR A 156 9.09 -0.94 -14.30
C TYR A 156 10.43 -0.82 -13.57
N TYR A 157 11.04 -1.95 -13.24
CA TYR A 157 12.38 -1.99 -12.66
C TYR A 157 13.41 -1.23 -13.51
N ARG A 158 13.46 -1.50 -14.82
CA ARG A 158 14.36 -0.81 -15.74
C ARG A 158 14.12 0.68 -15.81
N GLU A 159 12.86 1.09 -15.83
CA GLU A 159 12.50 2.51 -15.84
C GLU A 159 12.89 3.21 -14.54
N LYS A 160 12.68 2.57 -13.37
CA LYS A 160 13.19 3.07 -12.10
C LYS A 160 14.71 3.19 -12.06
N LEU A 161 15.43 2.17 -12.55
CA LEU A 161 16.90 2.26 -12.63
C LEU A 161 17.34 3.40 -13.55
N SER A 162 16.70 3.57 -14.71
CA SER A 162 17.00 4.69 -15.61
C SER A 162 16.74 6.06 -14.94
N ALA A 163 15.65 6.20 -14.21
CA ALA A 163 15.35 7.42 -13.46
C ALA A 163 16.40 7.67 -12.35
N LEU A 164 16.74 6.64 -11.56
CA LEU A 164 17.79 6.74 -10.53
C LEU A 164 19.15 7.10 -11.13
N GLN A 165 19.50 6.54 -12.28
CA GLN A 165 20.74 6.87 -12.98
C GLN A 165 20.79 8.36 -13.36
N LYS A 166 19.72 8.89 -13.96
CA LYS A 166 19.64 10.31 -14.31
C LYS A 166 19.74 11.23 -13.07
N ILE A 167 19.06 10.87 -11.99
CA ILE A 167 19.16 11.64 -10.72
C ILE A 167 20.58 11.58 -10.17
N SER A 168 21.27 10.42 -10.26
CA SER A 168 22.63 10.22 -9.76
C SER A 168 23.69 11.03 -10.52
N GLU A 169 23.40 11.49 -11.74
CA GLU A 169 24.28 12.38 -12.52
C GLU A 169 24.31 13.80 -11.95
N GLU A 170 23.23 14.24 -11.30
CA GLU A 170 23.08 15.58 -10.74
C GLU A 170 23.19 15.62 -9.21
N LYS A 171 22.86 14.53 -8.53
CA LYS A 171 22.70 14.42 -7.08
C LYS A 171 23.51 13.26 -6.51
N LYS A 172 24.14 13.47 -5.37
CA LYS A 172 24.86 12.42 -4.67
C LYS A 172 23.90 11.57 -3.84
N ILE A 173 23.66 10.34 -4.27
CA ILE A 173 22.71 9.40 -3.66
C ILE A 173 23.47 8.27 -2.96
N LEU A 174 23.00 7.91 -1.75
CA LEU A 174 23.39 6.67 -1.07
C LEU A 174 22.17 5.73 -1.02
N ILE A 175 22.33 4.54 -1.57
CA ILE A 175 21.32 3.47 -1.48
C ILE A 175 21.83 2.38 -0.55
N VAL A 176 21.07 2.10 0.51
CA VAL A 176 21.39 1.00 1.44
C VAL A 176 20.34 -0.09 1.31
N ILE A 177 20.75 -1.26 0.85
CA ILE A 177 19.92 -2.47 0.78
C ILE A 177 20.24 -3.34 1.99
N ASP A 178 19.34 -3.40 2.95
CA ASP A 178 19.51 -4.21 4.16
C ASP A 178 18.87 -5.59 4.00
N ASN A 179 19.62 -6.64 4.33
CA ASN A 179 19.20 -8.04 4.36
C ASN A 179 18.88 -8.66 2.98
N LEU A 180 19.67 -8.34 1.93
CA LEU A 180 19.57 -8.99 0.61
C LEU A 180 20.14 -10.43 0.69
N ASN A 181 19.26 -11.41 0.83
CA ASN A 181 19.66 -12.82 1.02
C ASN A 181 19.12 -13.78 -0.07
N THR A 182 18.67 -13.24 -1.20
CA THR A 182 18.20 -14.03 -2.35
C THR A 182 19.40 -14.60 -3.12
N PRO A 183 19.65 -15.91 -3.09
CA PRO A 183 20.76 -16.49 -3.84
C PRO A 183 20.57 -16.29 -5.34
N ALA A 184 21.65 -15.99 -6.08
CA ALA A 184 21.66 -15.83 -7.52
C ALA A 184 20.59 -14.83 -8.05
N ASP A 185 20.47 -13.68 -7.39
CA ASP A 185 19.55 -12.61 -7.80
C ASP A 185 19.93 -12.08 -9.19
N LYS A 186 19.11 -12.43 -10.21
CA LYS A 186 19.40 -12.14 -11.63
C LYS A 186 19.30 -10.66 -11.97
N ASP A 187 18.58 -9.90 -11.16
CA ASP A 187 18.31 -8.48 -11.39
C ASP A 187 19.35 -7.58 -10.68
N LEU A 188 20.23 -8.19 -9.85
CA LEU A 188 21.26 -7.48 -9.10
C LEU A 188 22.29 -6.80 -10.01
N CYS A 189 22.71 -7.44 -11.11
CA CYS A 189 23.72 -6.89 -12.02
C CYS A 189 23.34 -5.50 -12.52
N GLN A 190 22.10 -5.34 -13.00
CA GLN A 190 21.62 -4.05 -13.50
C GLN A 190 21.57 -2.97 -12.40
N PHE A 191 21.23 -3.35 -11.17
CA PHE A 191 21.25 -2.43 -10.03
C PHE A 191 22.68 -1.95 -9.70
N LEU A 192 23.65 -2.83 -9.82
CA LEU A 192 25.05 -2.50 -9.53
C LEU A 192 25.67 -1.52 -10.54
N GLU A 193 25.13 -1.43 -11.76
CA GLU A 193 25.55 -0.49 -12.80
C GLU A 193 25.22 0.98 -12.48
N LEU A 194 24.34 1.26 -11.52
CA LEU A 194 24.04 2.63 -11.11
C LEU A 194 25.28 3.36 -10.59
N SER A 195 25.41 4.64 -10.94
CA SER A 195 26.57 5.48 -10.56
C SER A 195 26.54 5.96 -9.09
N CYS A 196 25.46 5.72 -8.34
CA CYS A 196 25.33 6.12 -6.94
C CYS A 196 26.11 5.21 -5.97
N ASP A 197 26.35 5.71 -4.75
CA ASP A 197 26.97 4.91 -3.69
C ASP A 197 25.98 3.86 -3.15
N LYS A 198 26.45 2.60 -2.94
CA LYS A 198 25.62 1.47 -2.53
C LYS A 198 26.25 0.69 -1.38
N ILE A 199 25.47 0.50 -0.30
CA ILE A 199 25.84 -0.43 0.80
C ILE A 199 24.82 -1.57 0.79
N ILE A 200 25.28 -2.81 0.68
CA ILE A 200 24.40 -3.98 0.66
C ILE A 200 24.78 -4.91 1.80
N THR A 201 23.86 -5.17 2.72
CA THR A 201 24.07 -6.16 3.77
C THR A 201 23.49 -7.51 3.36
N THR A 202 24.23 -8.58 3.53
CA THR A 202 23.85 -9.92 3.05
C THR A 202 24.47 -11.04 3.89
N ARG A 203 23.84 -12.23 3.85
CA ARG A 203 24.43 -13.51 4.32
C ARG A 203 25.01 -14.31 3.15
N VAL A 204 24.72 -13.90 1.92
CA VAL A 204 25.15 -14.58 0.69
C VAL A 204 26.45 -13.99 0.18
N ASN A 205 27.41 -14.85 -0.14
CA ASN A 205 28.61 -14.42 -0.89
C ASN A 205 28.29 -14.49 -2.38
N TYR A 206 27.97 -13.33 -2.99
CA TYR A 206 27.68 -13.25 -4.42
C TYR A 206 28.96 -13.36 -5.26
N GLU A 207 29.09 -14.43 -6.05
CA GLU A 207 30.26 -14.66 -6.92
C GLU A 207 30.42 -13.58 -8.01
N ILE A 208 29.31 -12.97 -8.44
CA ILE A 208 29.31 -11.91 -9.46
C ILE A 208 29.90 -10.57 -8.96
N VAL A 209 30.06 -10.40 -7.65
CA VAL A 209 30.60 -9.18 -7.03
C VAL A 209 32.13 -9.34 -6.90
N PRO A 210 32.93 -8.36 -7.35
CA PRO A 210 34.39 -8.39 -7.17
C PRO A 210 34.80 -8.44 -5.68
N GLU A 211 35.84 -9.20 -5.33
CA GLU A 211 36.31 -9.34 -3.95
C GLU A 211 36.68 -8.00 -3.29
N LYS A 212 37.15 -7.03 -4.08
CA LYS A 212 37.51 -5.68 -3.63
C LYS A 212 36.32 -4.83 -3.17
N GLU A 213 35.08 -5.21 -3.55
CA GLU A 213 33.84 -4.60 -3.17
C GLU A 213 33.13 -5.35 -2.03
N LYS A 214 33.74 -6.45 -1.57
CA LYS A 214 33.22 -7.28 -0.48
C LYS A 214 33.97 -7.03 0.80
N LEU A 215 33.27 -6.82 1.88
CA LEU A 215 33.80 -6.71 3.24
C LEU A 215 33.18 -7.81 4.09
N LEU A 216 33.99 -8.80 4.46
CA LEU A 216 33.56 -9.82 5.42
C LEU A 216 33.50 -9.22 6.81
N VAL A 217 32.30 -9.21 7.38
CA VAL A 217 32.09 -8.80 8.77
C VAL A 217 32.27 -10.04 9.66
N ASN A 218 33.43 -10.10 10.28
CA ASN A 218 33.80 -11.19 11.17
C ASN A 218 33.13 -11.10 12.54
N ALA A 219 33.27 -12.14 13.33
CA ALA A 219 32.93 -12.15 14.75
C ALA A 219 33.59 -10.99 15.50
N LEU A 220 32.92 -10.49 16.54
CA LEU A 220 33.49 -9.42 17.37
C LEU A 220 34.71 -9.96 18.12
N ARG A 221 35.83 -9.23 18.03
CA ARG A 221 37.08 -9.61 18.67
C ARG A 221 36.93 -9.68 20.21
N PRO A 222 37.59 -10.65 20.87
CA PRO A 222 37.44 -10.86 22.32
C PRO A 222 37.73 -9.62 23.20
N GLU A 223 38.63 -8.75 22.75
CA GLU A 223 38.99 -7.52 23.46
C GLU A 223 37.82 -6.56 23.65
N TYR A 224 36.78 -6.63 22.80
CA TYR A 224 35.58 -5.79 22.87
C TYR A 224 34.40 -6.45 23.61
N TRP A 225 34.50 -7.73 23.99
CA TRP A 225 33.40 -8.42 24.69
C TRP A 225 33.12 -7.84 26.07
N PRO A 226 34.11 -7.47 26.90
CA PRO A 226 33.83 -6.84 28.19
C PRO A 226 32.99 -5.57 28.05
N GLU A 227 33.32 -4.68 27.10
CA GLU A 227 32.56 -3.45 26.82
C GLU A 227 31.14 -3.79 26.34
N LEU A 228 30.99 -4.78 25.43
CA LEU A 228 29.70 -5.22 24.95
C LEU A 228 28.84 -5.78 26.10
N ILE A 229 29.39 -6.66 26.95
CA ILE A 229 28.72 -7.22 28.11
C ILE A 229 28.29 -6.11 29.06
N GLN A 230 29.19 -5.19 29.39
CA GLN A 230 28.89 -4.07 30.29
C GLN A 230 27.78 -3.17 29.74
N THR A 231 27.75 -2.92 28.45
CA THR A 231 26.74 -2.07 27.80
C THR A 231 25.33 -2.68 27.89
N TYR A 232 25.23 -4.00 27.82
CA TYR A 232 23.93 -4.70 27.78
C TYR A 232 23.58 -5.45 29.06
N SER A 233 24.36 -5.29 30.12
CA SER A 233 24.08 -5.86 31.43
C SER A 233 23.93 -4.77 32.50
N ASN A 234 23.10 -5.03 33.51
CA ASN A 234 22.88 -4.15 34.63
C ASN A 234 23.71 -4.60 35.86
N GLY A 235 25.00 -4.22 35.89
CA GLY A 235 25.82 -4.39 37.10
C GLY A 235 26.06 -5.86 37.50
N LEU A 236 26.65 -6.65 36.59
CA LEU A 236 26.98 -8.06 36.87
C LEU A 236 28.12 -8.21 37.88
N ASP A 237 28.05 -9.23 38.69
CA ASP A 237 29.19 -9.64 39.51
C ASP A 237 30.32 -10.23 38.66
N PRO A 238 31.57 -10.27 39.16
CA PRO A 238 32.73 -10.78 38.39
C PRO A 238 32.55 -12.22 37.90
N ALA A 239 31.89 -13.11 38.68
CA ALA A 239 31.70 -14.52 38.31
C ALA A 239 30.76 -14.65 37.09
N LYS A 240 29.68 -13.89 37.07
CA LYS A 240 28.79 -13.83 35.90
C LYS A 240 29.46 -13.21 34.67
N THR A 241 30.30 -12.22 34.85
CA THR A 241 31.07 -11.63 33.75
C THR A 241 32.02 -12.68 33.15
N GLU A 242 32.71 -13.45 33.98
CA GLU A 242 33.58 -14.52 33.53
C GLU A 242 32.80 -15.64 32.78
N GLN A 243 31.61 -16.00 33.26
CA GLN A 243 30.71 -16.94 32.57
C GLN A 243 30.29 -16.44 31.21
N LEU A 244 29.99 -15.12 31.05
CA LEU A 244 29.64 -14.52 29.77
C LEU A 244 30.83 -14.45 28.81
N LEU A 245 32.05 -14.19 29.30
CA LEU A 245 33.25 -14.26 28.49
C LEU A 245 33.50 -15.69 27.99
N HIS A 246 33.32 -16.69 28.87
CA HIS A 246 33.37 -18.11 28.46
C HIS A 246 32.29 -18.43 27.41
N TYR A 247 31.06 -17.98 27.62
CA TYR A 247 29.97 -18.13 26.63
C TYR A 247 30.34 -17.45 25.29
N GLY A 248 30.98 -16.26 25.34
CA GLY A 248 31.48 -15.59 24.13
C GLY A 248 32.40 -16.46 23.29
N HIS A 249 33.27 -17.27 23.93
CA HIS A 249 34.09 -18.24 23.23
C HIS A 249 33.28 -19.40 22.63
N GLN A 250 32.24 -19.89 23.36
CA GLN A 250 31.37 -20.97 22.87
C GLN A 250 30.56 -20.55 21.62
N VAL A 251 30.14 -19.29 21.53
CA VAL A 251 29.41 -18.74 20.37
C VAL A 251 30.32 -18.03 19.37
N GLU A 252 31.65 -18.27 19.45
CA GLU A 252 32.65 -17.74 18.54
C GLU A 252 32.55 -16.22 18.32
N GLY A 253 32.23 -15.47 19.36
CA GLY A 253 32.08 -14.01 19.29
C GLY A 253 30.83 -13.50 18.54
N HIS A 254 29.79 -14.35 18.41
CA HIS A 254 28.55 -13.95 17.76
C HIS A 254 27.85 -12.81 18.51
N THR A 255 27.90 -11.61 17.96
CA THR A 255 27.55 -10.35 18.63
C THR A 255 26.13 -10.37 19.23
N LEU A 256 25.12 -10.82 18.48
CA LEU A 256 23.73 -10.87 18.96
C LEU A 256 23.59 -11.88 20.10
N SER A 257 24.25 -13.04 20.05
CA SER A 257 24.21 -14.04 21.12
C SER A 257 24.82 -13.50 22.41
N ILE A 258 25.94 -12.81 22.33
CA ILE A 258 26.58 -12.18 23.52
C ILE A 258 25.65 -11.12 24.12
N LYS A 259 25.07 -10.26 23.28
CA LYS A 259 24.09 -9.23 23.75
C LYS A 259 22.92 -9.88 24.49
N MET A 260 22.26 -10.86 23.88
CA MET A 260 21.11 -11.56 24.48
C MET A 260 21.50 -12.27 25.79
N ALA A 261 22.64 -12.95 25.81
CA ALA A 261 23.14 -13.61 27.02
C ALA A 261 23.47 -12.61 28.13
N SER A 262 23.99 -11.43 27.80
CA SER A 262 24.28 -10.35 28.78
C SER A 262 23.00 -9.84 29.46
N VAL A 263 21.94 -9.63 28.69
CA VAL A 263 20.64 -9.26 29.24
C VAL A 263 20.09 -10.36 30.12
N GLN A 264 20.10 -11.61 29.66
CA GLN A 264 19.61 -12.75 30.42
C GLN A 264 20.33 -12.93 31.76
N ALA A 265 21.66 -12.80 31.77
CA ALA A 265 22.47 -12.90 32.99
C ALA A 265 22.12 -11.85 34.07
N SER A 266 21.56 -10.72 33.64
CA SER A 266 21.08 -9.66 34.54
C SER A 266 19.84 -10.09 35.35
N TYR A 267 19.07 -11.08 34.85
CA TYR A 267 17.85 -11.57 35.48
C TYR A 267 17.99 -12.94 36.17
N GLY A 268 19.13 -13.66 36.00
CA GLY A 268 19.30 -14.97 36.58
C GLY A 268 20.56 -15.72 36.14
N GLU A 269 20.54 -17.05 36.23
CA GLU A 269 21.60 -17.90 35.72
C GLU A 269 21.49 -18.10 34.20
N LEU A 270 22.62 -18.10 33.48
CA LEU A 270 22.71 -18.48 32.09
C LEU A 270 22.31 -19.96 31.93
N SER A 271 21.14 -20.22 31.43
CA SER A 271 20.62 -21.58 31.19
C SER A 271 20.53 -21.86 29.68
N GLY A 272 21.64 -21.91 28.99
CA GLY A 272 21.67 -22.25 27.58
C GLY A 272 22.99 -22.86 27.16
N HIS A 273 23.04 -24.21 27.11
CA HIS A 273 24.13 -24.86 26.41
C HIS A 273 23.92 -24.73 24.88
N PRO A 274 24.94 -24.38 24.09
CA PRO A 274 24.87 -24.39 22.65
C PRO A 274 24.78 -25.84 22.15
N ASP A 275 23.57 -26.40 22.13
CA ASP A 275 23.31 -27.62 21.38
C ASP A 275 23.28 -27.33 19.87
N ASN A 276 23.46 -28.35 19.04
CA ASN A 276 23.61 -28.34 17.58
C ASN A 276 22.51 -27.62 16.77
N GLY A 277 21.65 -26.83 17.42
CA GLY A 277 20.65 -25.92 16.87
C GLY A 277 21.12 -24.46 16.92
N SER A 278 20.38 -23.57 16.33
CA SER A 278 20.65 -22.13 16.36
C SER A 278 20.79 -21.63 17.82
N HIS A 279 21.96 -21.07 18.18
CA HIS A 279 22.23 -20.48 19.50
C HIS A 279 21.13 -19.51 19.94
N ILE A 280 20.55 -18.75 19.00
CA ILE A 280 19.46 -17.81 19.27
C ILE A 280 18.18 -18.54 19.71
N THR A 281 17.85 -19.70 19.12
CA THR A 281 16.67 -20.50 19.51
C THR A 281 16.82 -21.04 20.93
N SER A 282 18.00 -21.53 21.27
CA SER A 282 18.32 -22.05 22.63
C SER A 282 18.24 -20.91 23.65
N LEU A 283 18.88 -19.77 23.39
CA LEU A 283 18.81 -18.59 24.25
C LEU A 283 17.37 -18.10 24.43
N LEU A 284 16.62 -17.96 23.32
CA LEU A 284 15.25 -17.48 23.40
C LEU A 284 14.36 -18.40 24.22
N SER A 285 14.54 -19.72 24.14
CA SER A 285 13.80 -20.69 24.94
C SER A 285 14.10 -20.58 26.43
N SER A 286 15.25 -20.04 26.83
CA SER A 286 15.64 -19.86 28.22
C SER A 286 15.12 -18.55 28.85
N PHE A 287 14.60 -17.61 28.04
CA PHE A 287 13.92 -16.40 28.57
C PHE A 287 12.60 -16.79 29.24
N ARG A 288 12.36 -16.26 30.45
CA ARG A 288 11.10 -16.48 31.19
C ARG A 288 10.01 -15.53 30.72
N LEU A 289 9.67 -15.59 29.42
CA LEU A 289 8.65 -14.75 28.83
C LEU A 289 7.25 -15.19 29.27
N LYS A 290 6.40 -14.20 29.56
CA LYS A 290 4.97 -14.40 29.81
C LYS A 290 4.24 -14.71 28.51
N LYS A 291 3.05 -15.30 28.61
CA LYS A 291 2.20 -15.59 27.45
C LYS A 291 2.00 -14.36 26.54
N ALA A 292 1.72 -13.19 27.13
CA ALA A 292 1.52 -11.95 26.36
C ALA A 292 2.77 -11.48 25.62
N GLU A 293 3.97 -11.73 26.18
CA GLU A 293 5.25 -11.42 25.57
C GLU A 293 5.53 -12.36 24.38
N TRP A 294 5.27 -13.65 24.56
CA TRP A 294 5.36 -14.62 23.45
C TRP A 294 4.39 -14.31 22.30
N GLU A 295 3.14 -13.96 22.63
CA GLU A 295 2.14 -13.57 21.64
C GLU A 295 2.59 -12.32 20.86
N ALA A 296 3.07 -11.28 21.56
CA ALA A 296 3.54 -10.05 20.92
C ALA A 296 4.76 -10.30 20.01
N LEU A 297 5.72 -11.13 20.44
CA LEU A 297 6.87 -11.54 19.62
C LEU A 297 6.44 -12.34 18.39
N LEU A 298 5.50 -13.27 18.54
CA LEU A 298 4.97 -14.04 17.42
C LEU A 298 4.29 -13.12 16.41
N TYR A 299 3.46 -12.19 16.89
CA TYR A 299 2.75 -11.25 16.02
C TYR A 299 3.72 -10.35 15.24
N LEU A 300 4.71 -9.76 15.92
CA LEU A 300 5.75 -8.97 15.24
C LEU A 300 6.57 -9.81 14.25
N SER A 301 6.77 -11.11 14.55
CA SER A 301 7.50 -12.02 13.65
C SER A 301 6.70 -12.40 12.40
N VAL A 302 5.37 -12.34 12.46
CA VAL A 302 4.47 -12.57 11.30
C VAL A 302 4.40 -11.34 10.40
N LEU A 303 4.56 -10.15 10.96
CA LEU A 303 4.50 -8.89 10.25
C LEU A 303 5.74 -8.65 9.38
N ALA A 304 5.67 -7.64 8.54
CA ALA A 304 6.75 -7.29 7.63
C ALA A 304 8.03 -6.85 8.37
N PRO A 305 9.22 -7.25 7.90
CA PRO A 305 10.48 -7.09 8.63
C PRO A 305 10.97 -5.64 8.76
N GLN A 306 10.44 -4.70 7.98
CA GLN A 306 10.73 -3.27 8.13
C GLN A 306 10.23 -2.69 9.44
N GLY A 307 9.30 -3.37 10.11
CA GLY A 307 8.69 -2.96 11.36
C GLY A 307 7.35 -2.26 11.18
N MET A 308 6.53 -2.28 12.23
CA MET A 308 5.20 -1.67 12.28
C MET A 308 5.21 -0.49 13.26
N GLU A 309 4.44 0.55 12.93
CA GLU A 309 4.22 1.67 13.85
C GLU A 309 3.66 1.17 15.18
N LYS A 310 4.24 1.66 16.29
CA LYS A 310 3.95 1.18 17.64
C LYS A 310 2.47 1.27 18.00
N ASP A 311 1.85 2.43 17.76
CA ASP A 311 0.44 2.65 18.12
C ASP A 311 -0.48 1.76 17.29
N LEU A 312 -0.15 1.57 16.02
CA LEU A 312 -0.85 0.66 15.13
C LEU A 312 -0.70 -0.79 15.60
N PHE A 313 0.50 -1.22 15.98
CA PHE A 313 0.74 -2.56 16.52
C PHE A 313 -0.07 -2.81 17.80
N LEU A 314 -0.07 -1.87 18.75
CA LEU A 314 -0.85 -1.97 19.98
C LEU A 314 -2.34 -2.14 19.68
N ARG A 315 -2.85 -1.37 18.73
CA ARG A 315 -4.25 -1.39 18.30
C ARG A 315 -4.65 -2.73 17.66
N ILE A 316 -3.84 -3.23 16.73
CA ILE A 316 -4.13 -4.49 16.00
C ILE A 316 -3.88 -5.71 16.88
N SER A 317 -2.78 -5.76 17.61
CA SER A 317 -2.40 -6.93 18.43
C SER A 317 -3.13 -6.99 19.76
N GLY A 318 -3.57 -5.84 20.29
CA GLY A 318 -4.06 -5.69 21.66
C GLY A 318 -2.99 -5.95 22.73
N ALA A 319 -1.70 -5.88 22.36
CA ALA A 319 -0.60 -5.90 23.29
C ALA A 319 -0.62 -4.66 24.19
N SER A 320 0.05 -4.71 25.34
CA SER A 320 0.18 -3.56 26.24
C SER A 320 1.54 -2.88 26.07
N GLU A 321 1.61 -1.59 26.38
CA GLU A 321 2.87 -0.83 26.48
C GLU A 321 3.88 -1.54 27.39
N ARG A 322 3.40 -2.08 28.52
CA ARG A 322 4.23 -2.80 29.47
C ARG A 322 4.85 -4.06 28.84
N THR A 323 4.10 -4.77 28.01
CA THR A 323 4.60 -5.95 27.27
C THR A 323 5.72 -5.54 26.32
N LEU A 324 5.53 -4.45 25.57
CA LEU A 324 6.54 -3.95 24.63
C LEU A 324 7.80 -3.45 25.36
N GLN A 325 7.62 -2.75 26.49
CA GLN A 325 8.74 -2.28 27.29
C GLN A 325 9.55 -3.45 27.88
N SER A 326 8.90 -4.52 28.32
CA SER A 326 9.57 -5.74 28.77
C SER A 326 10.40 -6.36 27.65
N LEU A 327 9.81 -6.59 26.48
CA LEU A 327 10.51 -7.14 25.32
C LEU A 327 11.67 -6.28 24.82
N ARG A 328 11.53 -4.96 24.92
CA ARG A 328 12.61 -4.01 24.60
C ARG A 328 13.76 -4.11 25.59
N ASN A 329 13.46 -4.18 26.88
CA ASN A 329 14.47 -4.34 27.94
C ASN A 329 15.24 -5.66 27.75
N ASP A 330 14.57 -6.71 27.27
CA ASP A 330 15.16 -8.01 26.95
C ASP A 330 15.87 -8.04 25.58
N LEU A 331 15.96 -6.91 24.87
CA LEU A 331 16.53 -6.77 23.51
C LEU A 331 15.89 -7.71 22.47
N LEU A 332 14.66 -8.13 22.69
CA LEU A 332 13.93 -9.01 21.77
C LEU A 332 13.23 -8.22 20.67
N ILE A 333 12.99 -6.92 20.90
CA ILE A 333 12.47 -6.00 19.90
C ILE A 333 13.30 -4.72 19.87
N ASP A 334 13.43 -4.15 18.67
CA ASP A 334 13.97 -2.82 18.45
C ASP A 334 12.82 -1.81 18.36
N VAL A 335 13.01 -0.64 18.99
CA VAL A 335 12.14 0.53 18.81
C VAL A 335 12.94 1.58 18.06
N LEU A 336 12.57 1.82 16.80
CA LEU A 336 13.23 2.76 15.92
C LEU A 336 12.46 4.08 15.91
N VAL A 337 13.17 5.20 15.96
CA VAL A 337 12.57 6.52 15.78
C VAL A 337 12.71 6.90 14.32
N MET A 338 11.57 7.12 13.66
CA MET A 338 11.52 7.53 12.26
C MET A 338 11.06 8.99 12.21
N GLU A 339 11.87 9.85 11.63
CA GLU A 339 11.48 11.23 11.37
C GLU A 339 10.71 11.26 10.04
N ARG A 340 9.41 11.58 10.09
CA ARG A 340 8.65 11.91 8.87
C ARG A 340 8.83 13.40 8.61
N THR A 341 9.50 13.75 7.53
CA THR A 341 9.44 15.11 6.98
C THR A 341 8.03 15.38 6.48
N ALA A 342 7.46 16.53 6.80
CA ALA A 342 6.07 16.91 6.47
C ALA A 342 5.80 17.10 4.97
N GLU A 343 6.75 16.81 4.09
CA GLU A 343 6.67 17.03 2.64
C GLU A 343 5.95 15.91 1.84
N HIS A 344 5.22 15.01 2.48
CA HIS A 344 4.40 14.03 1.76
C HIS A 344 2.96 14.48 1.49
N SER A 345 2.65 15.76 1.65
CA SER A 345 1.50 16.35 0.98
C SER A 345 1.90 16.62 -0.47
N LEU A 346 1.25 15.92 -1.42
CA LEU A 346 1.30 16.24 -2.84
C LEU A 346 1.14 17.76 -3.00
N GLU A 347 2.27 18.46 -3.20
CA GLU A 347 2.22 19.87 -3.57
C GLU A 347 1.57 19.95 -4.95
N ASP A 348 0.37 20.52 -4.95
CA ASP A 348 -0.29 21.01 -6.15
C ASP A 348 0.61 22.11 -6.72
N PRO A 349 1.17 21.97 -7.94
CA PRO A 349 2.00 23.00 -8.53
C PRO A 349 1.25 24.33 -8.78
N ASP A 350 -0.08 24.36 -8.60
CA ASP A 350 -0.93 25.55 -8.73
C ASP A 350 -1.20 26.29 -7.40
N ARG A 351 -0.53 25.95 -6.29
CA ARG A 351 -0.61 26.68 -5.04
C ARG A 351 0.36 27.86 -5.00
N GLU A 352 0.30 28.76 -5.96
CA GLU A 352 0.71 30.15 -5.77
C GLU A 352 -0.44 30.92 -5.10
N THR A 353 -0.10 31.51 -3.95
CA THR A 353 -0.85 32.47 -3.13
C THR A 353 -1.50 31.94 -1.84
N ALA A 354 -0.66 31.58 -0.86
CA ALA A 354 -0.90 31.96 0.53
C ALA A 354 0.45 31.92 1.27
N ALA A 355 0.92 33.07 1.71
CA ALA A 355 2.14 33.18 2.51
C ALA A 355 2.08 32.23 3.73
N PRO A 356 3.14 31.48 4.02
CA PRO A 356 3.16 30.61 5.19
C PRO A 356 3.10 31.48 6.46
N SER A 357 2.05 31.30 7.25
CA SER A 357 2.05 31.76 8.63
C SER A 357 3.14 30.99 9.37
N ALA A 358 4.11 31.71 9.92
CA ALA A 358 5.18 31.18 10.74
C ALA A 358 4.61 30.49 11.99
N GLY A 359 4.43 29.19 11.89
CA GLY A 359 4.03 28.30 12.98
C GLY A 359 4.68 26.95 12.75
N SER A 360 5.75 26.70 13.53
CA SER A 360 6.52 25.46 13.71
C SER A 360 6.04 24.23 12.91
N GLU A 361 6.79 23.83 11.88
CA GLU A 361 6.80 22.49 11.32
C GLU A 361 7.15 21.49 12.44
N GLN A 362 6.14 20.89 13.04
CA GLN A 362 6.32 19.79 13.98
C GLN A 362 6.59 18.52 13.18
N THR A 363 7.84 18.15 13.02
CA THR A 363 8.28 16.82 12.61
C THR A 363 7.70 15.81 13.59
N LYS A 364 6.69 15.04 13.18
CA LYS A 364 6.08 14.03 14.06
C LYS A 364 6.95 12.78 14.03
N ALA A 365 7.73 12.56 15.09
CA ALA A 365 8.49 11.33 15.25
C ALA A 365 7.54 10.14 15.39
N CYS A 366 7.72 9.14 14.53
CA CYS A 366 6.99 7.88 14.56
C CYS A 366 7.88 6.78 15.14
N LEU A 367 7.35 5.97 16.07
CA LEU A 367 8.07 4.84 16.64
C LEU A 367 7.71 3.56 15.90
N LEU A 368 8.70 2.88 15.33
CA LEU A 368 8.53 1.58 14.69
C LEU A 368 9.02 0.45 15.60
N LEU A 369 8.23 -0.61 15.68
CA LEU A 369 8.58 -1.86 16.37
C LEU A 369 9.10 -2.86 15.34
N ARG A 370 10.27 -3.41 15.60
CA ARG A 370 10.90 -4.42 14.74
C ARG A 370 11.47 -5.56 15.59
N VAL A 371 11.38 -6.77 15.06
CA VAL A 371 12.08 -7.94 15.58
C VAL A 371 13.27 -8.26 14.68
N HIS A 372 14.42 -8.53 15.28
CA HIS A 372 15.58 -8.95 14.48
C HIS A 372 15.26 -10.26 13.72
N PRO A 373 15.62 -10.42 12.44
CA PRO A 373 15.25 -11.58 11.62
C PRO A 373 15.58 -12.93 12.25
N LEU A 374 16.73 -13.08 12.91
CA LEU A 374 17.10 -14.33 13.60
C LEU A 374 16.20 -14.62 14.81
N ILE A 375 15.77 -13.60 15.55
CA ILE A 375 14.82 -13.76 16.64
C ILE A 375 13.46 -14.16 16.07
N ALA A 376 13.01 -13.51 15.00
CA ALA A 376 11.76 -13.86 14.33
C ALA A 376 11.77 -15.32 13.81
N GLU A 377 12.89 -15.76 13.21
CA GLU A 377 13.07 -17.16 12.80
C GLU A 377 13.03 -18.12 14.00
N ALA A 378 13.68 -17.78 15.11
CA ALA A 378 13.68 -18.58 16.34
C ALA A 378 12.26 -18.67 16.96
N VAL A 379 11.54 -17.53 17.02
CA VAL A 379 10.14 -17.49 17.48
C VAL A 379 9.26 -18.42 16.66
N LYS A 380 9.35 -18.33 15.32
CA LYS A 380 8.55 -19.18 14.41
C LYS A 380 8.91 -20.66 14.49
N ARG A 381 10.14 -21.00 14.88
CA ARG A 381 10.54 -22.40 15.14
C ARG A 381 9.97 -22.92 16.45
N ILE A 382 10.01 -22.11 17.52
CA ILE A 382 9.48 -22.46 18.84
C ILE A 382 7.95 -22.48 18.81
N MET A 383 7.35 -21.50 18.16
CA MET A 383 5.90 -21.33 18.07
C MET A 383 5.51 -21.02 16.60
N PRO A 384 5.31 -22.05 15.76
CA PRO A 384 4.87 -21.86 14.39
C PRO A 384 3.56 -21.06 14.33
N PRO A 385 3.47 -20.02 13.46
CA PRO A 385 2.27 -19.23 13.33
C PRO A 385 1.12 -20.07 12.76
N THR A 386 -0.02 -20.04 13.42
CA THR A 386 -1.26 -20.71 13.02
C THR A 386 -2.44 -19.75 13.16
N CYS A 387 -3.54 -20.02 12.46
CA CYS A 387 -4.77 -19.25 12.64
C CYS A 387 -5.28 -19.25 14.09
N ILE A 388 -4.91 -20.26 14.88
CA ILE A 388 -5.33 -20.38 16.30
C ILE A 388 -4.51 -19.43 17.18
N ASN A 389 -3.17 -19.55 17.18
CA ASN A 389 -2.33 -18.73 18.06
C ASN A 389 -2.19 -17.27 17.58
N CYS A 390 -2.49 -16.98 16.29
CA CYS A 390 -2.55 -15.63 15.73
C CYS A 390 -3.98 -15.10 15.57
N SER A 391 -5.00 -15.78 16.12
CA SER A 391 -6.41 -15.39 15.95
C SER A 391 -6.69 -13.96 16.44
N ARG A 392 -6.06 -13.54 17.54
CA ARG A 392 -6.20 -12.16 18.06
C ARG A 392 -5.62 -11.11 17.09
N LEU A 393 -4.45 -11.38 16.51
CA LEU A 393 -3.85 -10.52 15.49
C LEU A 393 -4.76 -10.42 14.26
N LEU A 394 -5.26 -11.55 13.75
CA LEU A 394 -6.14 -11.60 12.59
C LEU A 394 -7.47 -10.87 12.82
N ARG A 395 -8.08 -11.03 14.02
CA ARG A 395 -9.26 -10.25 14.42
C ARG A 395 -8.96 -8.76 14.58
N GLY A 396 -7.76 -8.42 15.02
CA GLY A 396 -7.31 -7.03 15.07
C GLY A 396 -7.18 -6.41 13.68
N PHE A 397 -6.62 -7.15 12.71
CA PHE A 397 -6.62 -6.74 11.30
C PHE A 397 -8.03 -6.60 10.74
N GLU A 398 -8.93 -7.57 10.99
CA GLU A 398 -10.33 -7.49 10.60
C GLU A 398 -10.97 -6.18 11.07
N LYS A 399 -10.89 -5.92 12.39
CA LYS A 399 -11.46 -4.71 12.98
C LYS A 399 -10.84 -3.43 12.39
N TYR A 400 -9.52 -3.42 12.21
CA TYR A 400 -8.81 -2.27 11.70
C TYR A 400 -9.06 -2.01 10.20
N LEU A 401 -9.14 -3.05 9.38
CA LEU A 401 -9.39 -2.93 7.93
C LEU A 401 -10.85 -2.63 7.61
N TYR A 402 -11.80 -3.24 8.34
CA TYR A 402 -13.22 -2.98 8.18
C TYR A 402 -13.60 -1.55 8.61
N GLY A 403 -13.03 -1.09 9.71
CA GLY A 403 -13.28 0.17 10.38
C GLY A 403 -13.50 -0.09 11.87
N ASP A 404 -12.68 0.57 12.68
CA ASP A 404 -12.76 0.49 14.13
C ASP A 404 -13.91 1.33 14.70
N ASP A 405 -13.90 1.52 16.03
CA ASP A 405 -14.90 2.33 16.75
C ASP A 405 -14.94 3.79 16.26
N LEU A 406 -13.91 4.25 15.52
CA LEU A 406 -13.86 5.54 14.85
C LEU A 406 -14.43 5.51 13.43
N GLY A 407 -14.88 4.35 12.94
CA GLY A 407 -15.44 4.18 11.59
C GLY A 407 -14.42 4.29 10.44
N VAL A 408 -13.12 4.28 10.76
CA VAL A 408 -12.05 4.50 9.77
C VAL A 408 -11.50 3.15 9.33
N GLY A 409 -12.06 2.57 8.27
CA GLY A 409 -11.59 1.34 7.62
C GLY A 409 -10.83 1.61 6.32
N THR A 410 -10.52 0.54 5.60
CA THR A 410 -9.83 0.59 4.28
C THR A 410 -10.48 1.59 3.32
N TRP A 411 -11.79 1.70 3.33
CA TRP A 411 -12.54 2.60 2.46
C TRP A 411 -12.47 4.08 2.86
N ASN A 412 -12.15 4.38 4.11
CA ASN A 412 -12.17 5.74 4.67
C ASN A 412 -10.76 6.23 5.05
N ARG A 413 -9.73 5.39 4.88
CA ARG A 413 -8.33 5.82 4.99
C ARG A 413 -7.87 6.43 3.69
N THR A 414 -6.93 7.35 3.82
CA THR A 414 -6.22 7.90 2.66
C THR A 414 -5.45 6.81 1.93
N TYR A 415 -5.13 7.05 0.68
CA TYR A 415 -4.30 6.15 -0.13
C TYR A 415 -2.94 5.89 0.53
N GLU A 416 -2.30 6.93 1.06
CA GLU A 416 -0.99 6.83 1.73
C GLU A 416 -1.07 6.04 3.05
N GLU A 417 -2.11 6.26 3.86
CA GLU A 417 -2.32 5.46 5.08
C GLU A 417 -2.50 3.98 4.78
N ASN A 418 -3.22 3.64 3.72
CA ASN A 418 -3.35 2.26 3.28
C ASN A 418 -2.02 1.68 2.77
N ARG A 419 -1.19 2.46 2.06
CA ARG A 419 0.12 2.00 1.59
C ARG A 419 1.07 1.62 2.73
N VAL A 420 1.03 2.32 3.85
CA VAL A 420 1.84 1.96 5.03
C VAL A 420 1.48 0.56 5.58
N LEU A 421 0.23 0.13 5.42
CA LEU A 421 -0.23 -1.20 5.84
C LEU A 421 0.15 -2.32 4.87
N GLU A 422 0.36 -1.98 3.62
CA GLU A 422 0.52 -2.93 2.52
C GLU A 422 1.54 -4.04 2.79
N PRO A 423 2.78 -3.75 3.24
CA PRO A 423 3.75 -4.81 3.52
C PRO A 423 3.29 -5.78 4.61
N HIS A 424 2.55 -5.28 5.61
CA HIS A 424 2.04 -6.09 6.71
C HIS A 424 0.86 -6.96 6.28
N VAL A 425 -0.04 -6.45 5.45
CA VAL A 425 -1.13 -7.23 4.86
C VAL A 425 -0.59 -8.34 3.99
N PHE A 426 0.44 -8.06 3.17
CA PHE A 426 1.12 -9.10 2.38
C PHE A 426 1.81 -10.16 3.24
N ALA A 427 2.47 -9.77 4.33
CA ALA A 427 3.10 -10.71 5.26
C ALA A 427 2.06 -11.64 5.91
N VAL A 428 0.90 -11.11 6.30
CA VAL A 428 -0.23 -11.88 6.83
C VAL A 428 -0.82 -12.80 5.74
N TYR A 429 -1.06 -12.28 4.54
CA TYR A 429 -1.53 -13.04 3.39
C TYR A 429 -0.64 -14.25 3.06
N GLU A 430 0.68 -14.06 3.05
CA GLU A 430 1.65 -15.12 2.75
C GLU A 430 1.76 -16.14 3.89
N THR A 431 1.71 -15.68 5.15
CA THR A 431 1.77 -16.56 6.31
C THR A 431 0.53 -17.45 6.43
N PHE A 432 -0.65 -16.90 6.12
CA PHE A 432 -1.94 -17.61 6.23
C PHE A 432 -2.53 -17.92 4.85
N ALA A 433 -1.72 -18.50 3.97
CA ALA A 433 -2.12 -18.87 2.61
C ALA A 433 -3.32 -19.86 2.54
N ASN A 434 -3.64 -20.53 3.66
CA ASN A 434 -4.81 -21.39 3.84
C ASN A 434 -5.72 -20.77 4.92
N PRO A 435 -6.74 -20.00 4.52
CA PRO A 435 -7.62 -19.29 5.44
C PRO A 435 -8.48 -20.27 6.26
N ALA A 436 -8.55 -20.04 7.57
CA ALA A 436 -9.45 -20.79 8.43
C ALA A 436 -10.89 -20.26 8.29
N PRO A 437 -11.91 -21.13 8.08
CA PRO A 437 -13.28 -20.69 7.80
C PRO A 437 -13.92 -19.86 8.92
N TRP A 438 -13.58 -20.15 10.17
CA TRP A 438 -14.08 -19.40 11.33
C TRP A 438 -13.45 -18.00 11.51
N LEU A 439 -12.48 -17.65 10.67
CA LEU A 439 -11.90 -16.32 10.48
C LEU A 439 -12.24 -15.76 9.09
N GLY A 440 -13.28 -16.25 8.44
CA GLY A 440 -13.63 -15.87 7.07
C GLY A 440 -13.74 -14.36 6.90
N THR A 441 -14.36 -13.65 7.84
CA THR A 441 -14.47 -12.18 7.83
C THR A 441 -13.13 -11.47 7.90
N ALA A 442 -12.18 -11.98 8.69
CA ALA A 442 -10.83 -11.40 8.76
C ALA A 442 -10.09 -11.54 7.41
N PHE A 443 -10.23 -12.68 6.76
CA PHE A 443 -9.62 -12.92 5.45
C PHE A 443 -10.35 -12.19 4.33
N GLU A 444 -11.65 -11.98 4.44
CA GLU A 444 -12.43 -11.10 3.56
C GLU A 444 -11.88 -9.68 3.56
N GLU A 445 -11.56 -9.11 4.73
CA GLU A 445 -11.01 -7.77 4.81
C GLU A 445 -9.59 -7.67 4.21
N ILE A 446 -8.78 -8.71 4.30
CA ILE A 446 -7.49 -8.80 3.60
C ILE A 446 -7.71 -8.79 2.08
N VAL A 447 -8.67 -9.58 1.56
CA VAL A 447 -9.05 -9.55 0.14
C VAL A 447 -9.51 -8.16 -0.28
N THR A 448 -10.35 -7.53 0.54
CA THR A 448 -10.87 -6.18 0.31
C THR A 448 -9.74 -5.18 0.21
N PHE A 449 -8.78 -5.22 1.13
CA PHE A 449 -7.61 -4.35 1.12
C PHE A 449 -6.80 -4.53 -0.18
N LEU A 450 -6.44 -5.76 -0.52
CA LEU A 450 -5.68 -6.07 -1.74
C LEU A 450 -6.40 -5.55 -2.99
N TRP A 451 -7.70 -5.80 -3.07
CA TRP A 451 -8.53 -5.34 -4.18
C TRP A 451 -8.62 -3.81 -4.26
N VAL A 452 -8.85 -3.11 -3.14
CA VAL A 452 -8.93 -1.64 -3.09
C VAL A 452 -7.61 -0.99 -3.48
N GLN A 453 -6.47 -1.63 -3.14
CA GLN A 453 -5.14 -1.17 -3.54
C GLN A 453 -4.73 -1.58 -4.98
N GLY A 454 -5.61 -2.31 -5.71
CA GLY A 454 -5.37 -2.70 -7.09
C GLY A 454 -4.61 -4.02 -7.28
N TYR A 455 -4.34 -4.77 -6.22
CA TYR A 455 -3.67 -6.09 -6.26
C TYR A 455 -4.64 -7.21 -6.63
N TYR A 456 -5.25 -7.12 -7.80
CA TYR A 456 -6.30 -8.06 -8.24
C TYR A 456 -5.80 -9.48 -8.45
N GLU A 457 -4.54 -9.65 -8.87
CA GLU A 457 -3.95 -10.97 -9.16
C GLU A 457 -3.64 -11.75 -7.89
N GLU A 458 -3.29 -11.05 -6.83
CA GLU A 458 -3.08 -11.60 -5.49
C GLU A 458 -4.43 -11.80 -4.78
N ALA A 459 -5.35 -10.85 -4.92
CA ALA A 459 -6.66 -10.90 -4.30
C ALA A 459 -7.53 -12.05 -4.82
N LEU A 460 -7.52 -12.31 -6.15
CA LEU A 460 -8.42 -13.27 -6.77
C LEU A 460 -8.22 -14.72 -6.29
N PRO A 461 -7.02 -15.34 -6.38
CA PRO A 461 -6.83 -16.70 -5.92
C PRO A 461 -7.09 -16.85 -4.42
N TYR A 462 -6.83 -15.79 -3.65
CA TYR A 462 -7.10 -15.82 -2.22
C TYR A 462 -8.58 -15.69 -1.89
N ALA A 463 -9.33 -14.84 -2.59
CA ALA A 463 -10.78 -14.72 -2.48
C ALA A 463 -11.47 -16.06 -2.78
N ILE A 464 -11.01 -16.78 -3.82
CA ILE A 464 -11.52 -18.11 -4.15
C ILE A 464 -11.27 -19.11 -3.01
N LYS A 465 -10.05 -19.12 -2.42
CA LYS A 465 -9.74 -19.97 -1.26
C LYS A 465 -10.60 -19.64 -0.03
N VAL A 466 -10.84 -18.37 0.24
CA VAL A 466 -11.72 -17.93 1.33
C VAL A 466 -13.13 -18.43 1.07
N TYR A 467 -13.65 -18.23 -0.14
CA TYR A 467 -14.96 -18.75 -0.54
C TYR A 467 -15.07 -20.28 -0.36
N GLU A 468 -14.10 -21.04 -0.86
CA GLU A 468 -14.09 -22.50 -0.75
C GLU A 468 -14.03 -22.96 0.72
N SER A 469 -13.18 -22.34 1.53
CA SER A 469 -13.06 -22.63 2.95
C SER A 469 -14.37 -22.38 3.70
N VAL A 470 -15.00 -21.22 3.46
CA VAL A 470 -16.27 -20.81 4.07
C VAL A 470 -17.43 -21.72 3.59
N MET A 471 -17.50 -22.01 2.29
CA MET A 471 -18.52 -22.88 1.70
C MET A 471 -18.47 -24.31 2.25
N ASN A 472 -17.25 -24.86 2.39
CA ASN A 472 -17.06 -26.20 2.93
C ASN A 472 -17.42 -26.32 4.42
N TYR A 473 -17.25 -25.23 5.18
CA TYR A 473 -17.48 -25.22 6.62
C TYR A 473 -18.94 -24.91 7.01
N TYR A 474 -19.52 -23.85 6.40
CA TYR A 474 -20.86 -23.36 6.75
C TYR A 474 -21.97 -23.94 5.86
N GLY A 475 -21.62 -24.43 4.67
CA GLY A 475 -22.58 -24.93 3.68
C GLY A 475 -23.36 -23.82 2.95
N PRO A 476 -24.17 -24.20 1.95
CA PRO A 476 -24.83 -23.25 1.03
C PRO A 476 -25.96 -22.41 1.67
N ASN A 477 -26.48 -22.85 2.83
CA ASN A 477 -27.61 -22.19 3.49
C ASN A 477 -27.21 -21.12 4.49
N HIS A 478 -25.92 -20.73 4.52
CA HIS A 478 -25.39 -19.68 5.36
C HIS A 478 -25.09 -18.42 4.53
N VAL A 479 -25.18 -17.23 5.15
CA VAL A 479 -24.97 -15.94 4.44
C VAL A 479 -23.53 -15.80 3.91
N LEU A 480 -22.54 -16.29 4.64
CA LEU A 480 -21.12 -16.11 4.33
C LEU A 480 -20.72 -16.64 2.95
N PRO A 481 -21.06 -17.88 2.50
CA PRO A 481 -20.71 -18.33 1.16
C PRO A 481 -21.24 -17.42 0.05
N GLY A 482 -22.47 -16.92 0.19
CA GLY A 482 -23.04 -15.98 -0.78
C GLY A 482 -22.26 -14.66 -0.80
N ARG A 483 -21.90 -14.13 0.37
CA ARG A 483 -21.11 -12.91 0.52
C ARG A 483 -19.71 -13.06 -0.10
N GLU A 484 -19.02 -14.17 0.17
CA GLU A 484 -17.68 -14.42 -0.39
C GLU A 484 -17.75 -14.62 -1.93
N ALA A 485 -18.79 -15.23 -2.45
CA ALA A 485 -19.00 -15.33 -3.90
C ALA A 485 -19.13 -13.93 -4.55
N LEU A 486 -19.84 -13.00 -3.91
CA LEU A 486 -19.93 -11.61 -4.39
C LEU A 486 -18.56 -10.90 -4.32
N ARG A 487 -17.72 -11.26 -3.36
CA ARG A 487 -16.36 -10.73 -3.24
C ARG A 487 -15.48 -11.18 -4.41
N VAL A 488 -15.49 -12.48 -4.72
CA VAL A 488 -14.81 -13.03 -5.91
C VAL A 488 -15.29 -12.32 -7.17
N ALA A 489 -16.61 -12.15 -7.32
CA ALA A 489 -17.21 -11.44 -8.45
C ALA A 489 -16.70 -9.99 -8.56
N ALA A 490 -16.58 -9.28 -7.43
CA ALA A 490 -16.09 -7.91 -7.41
C ALA A 490 -14.63 -7.80 -7.87
N VAL A 491 -13.79 -8.77 -7.53
CA VAL A 491 -12.40 -8.80 -8.01
C VAL A 491 -12.36 -9.02 -9.53
N TYR A 492 -13.14 -9.98 -10.06
CA TYR A 492 -13.25 -10.19 -11.51
C TYR A 492 -13.78 -8.96 -12.24
N HIS A 493 -14.82 -8.29 -11.69
CA HIS A 493 -15.37 -7.06 -12.25
C HIS A 493 -14.30 -5.96 -12.39
N ASN A 494 -13.47 -5.79 -11.37
CA ASN A 494 -12.41 -4.76 -11.40
C ASN A 494 -11.23 -5.15 -12.30
N ARG A 495 -11.04 -6.46 -12.57
CA ARG A 495 -10.14 -6.96 -13.62
C ARG A 495 -10.72 -6.82 -15.02
N MET A 496 -11.95 -6.32 -15.15
CA MET A 496 -12.71 -6.23 -16.42
C MET A 496 -13.03 -7.59 -17.05
N ASP A 497 -13.00 -8.66 -16.27
CA ASP A 497 -13.48 -9.99 -16.67
C ASP A 497 -14.98 -10.11 -16.34
N HIS A 498 -15.80 -9.45 -17.15
CA HIS A 498 -17.24 -9.37 -16.95
C HIS A 498 -17.96 -10.71 -17.06
N ASP A 499 -17.39 -11.68 -17.78
CA ASP A 499 -17.98 -13.03 -17.90
C ASP A 499 -17.86 -13.79 -16.59
N GLN A 500 -16.69 -13.81 -16.00
CA GLN A 500 -16.46 -14.41 -14.71
C GLN A 500 -17.18 -13.64 -13.60
N ALA A 501 -17.15 -12.30 -13.64
CA ALA A 501 -17.86 -11.47 -12.69
C ALA A 501 -19.36 -11.81 -12.66
N LEU A 502 -20.01 -11.90 -13.84
CA LEU A 502 -21.42 -12.26 -13.95
C LEU A 502 -21.71 -13.63 -13.35
N MET A 503 -20.91 -14.64 -13.70
CA MET A 503 -21.06 -16.00 -13.18
C MET A 503 -21.01 -16.03 -11.64
N TRP A 504 -20.03 -15.34 -11.06
CA TRP A 504 -19.87 -15.31 -9.61
C TRP A 504 -20.92 -14.44 -8.90
N TYR A 505 -21.39 -13.33 -9.51
CA TYR A 505 -22.54 -12.57 -8.98
C TYR A 505 -23.82 -13.41 -8.99
N GLN A 506 -24.09 -14.17 -10.05
CA GLN A 506 -25.23 -15.10 -10.11
C GLN A 506 -25.13 -16.17 -9.02
N LYS A 507 -23.95 -16.79 -8.86
CA LYS A 507 -23.69 -17.78 -7.81
C LYS A 507 -23.96 -17.20 -6.42
N GLY A 508 -23.44 -16.00 -6.13
CA GLY A 508 -23.67 -15.30 -4.85
C GLY A 508 -25.16 -14.99 -4.63
N TYR A 509 -25.84 -14.51 -5.65
CA TYR A 509 -27.28 -14.23 -5.61
C TYR A 509 -28.09 -15.50 -5.29
N GLU A 510 -27.87 -16.63 -5.96
CA GLU A 510 -28.61 -17.87 -5.70
C GLU A 510 -28.37 -18.40 -4.28
N LEU A 511 -27.11 -18.36 -3.80
CA LEU A 511 -26.79 -18.73 -2.43
C LEU A 511 -27.54 -17.86 -1.41
N LEU A 512 -27.51 -16.53 -1.57
CA LEU A 512 -28.16 -15.59 -0.65
C LEU A 512 -29.68 -15.72 -0.69
N LYS A 513 -30.25 -15.99 -1.87
CA LYS A 513 -31.69 -16.18 -2.05
C LYS A 513 -32.22 -17.40 -1.31
N ALA A 514 -31.40 -18.43 -1.16
CA ALA A 514 -31.75 -19.67 -0.46
C ALA A 514 -31.68 -19.53 1.08
N VAL A 515 -31.00 -18.51 1.62
CA VAL A 515 -30.85 -18.34 3.06
C VAL A 515 -32.16 -17.90 3.73
N THR A 516 -32.55 -18.60 4.79
CA THR A 516 -33.71 -18.30 5.62
C THR A 516 -33.34 -18.44 7.11
N PRO A 517 -33.86 -17.56 8.02
CA PRO A 517 -34.68 -16.37 7.76
C PRO A 517 -33.89 -15.23 7.09
N ARG A 518 -34.59 -14.30 6.45
CA ARG A 518 -33.98 -13.12 5.79
C ARG A 518 -33.66 -12.04 6.84
N SER A 519 -32.47 -12.13 7.45
CA SER A 519 -31.93 -11.06 8.29
C SER A 519 -31.59 -9.82 7.47
N PHE A 520 -31.31 -8.69 8.16
CA PHE A 520 -30.78 -7.49 7.49
C PHE A 520 -29.49 -7.79 6.70
N GLU A 521 -28.57 -8.58 7.29
CA GLU A 521 -27.32 -8.95 6.61
C GLU A 521 -27.58 -9.69 5.28
N VAL A 522 -28.50 -10.66 5.26
CA VAL A 522 -28.87 -11.38 4.03
C VAL A 522 -29.49 -10.43 3.00
N MET A 523 -30.40 -9.54 3.42
CA MET A 523 -31.05 -8.60 2.50
C MET A 523 -30.08 -7.54 1.98
N ASP A 524 -29.16 -7.06 2.79
CA ASP A 524 -28.12 -6.13 2.35
C ASP A 524 -27.22 -6.76 1.27
N GLN A 525 -26.75 -7.98 1.48
CA GLN A 525 -25.95 -8.70 0.49
C GLN A 525 -26.77 -9.04 -0.77
N LEU A 526 -28.03 -9.41 -0.62
CA LEU A 526 -28.92 -9.69 -1.74
C LEU A 526 -29.18 -8.43 -2.60
N SER A 527 -29.42 -7.27 -1.96
CA SER A 527 -29.52 -5.99 -2.68
C SER A 527 -28.25 -5.66 -3.45
N THR A 528 -27.09 -5.93 -2.86
CA THR A 528 -25.79 -5.75 -3.52
C THR A 528 -25.67 -6.65 -4.73
N ALA A 529 -26.03 -7.94 -4.61
CA ALA A 529 -26.03 -8.90 -5.72
C ALA A 529 -26.93 -8.44 -6.87
N CYS A 530 -28.18 -8.06 -6.57
CA CYS A 530 -29.15 -7.58 -7.57
C CYS A 530 -28.64 -6.33 -8.30
N GLY A 531 -28.12 -5.33 -7.57
CA GLY A 531 -27.59 -4.11 -8.16
C GLY A 531 -26.39 -4.38 -9.08
N LYS A 532 -25.47 -5.26 -8.68
CA LYS A 532 -24.31 -5.65 -9.49
C LYS A 532 -24.72 -6.46 -10.72
N LEU A 533 -25.67 -7.40 -10.60
CA LEU A 533 -26.21 -8.13 -11.73
C LEU A 533 -26.90 -7.22 -12.73
N ALA A 534 -27.73 -6.28 -12.29
CA ALA A 534 -28.35 -5.29 -13.16
C ALA A 534 -27.30 -4.48 -13.94
N LYS A 535 -26.19 -4.09 -13.28
CA LYS A 535 -25.08 -3.39 -13.91
C LYS A 535 -24.37 -4.25 -14.96
N GLU A 536 -24.03 -5.51 -14.66
CA GLU A 536 -23.40 -6.45 -15.62
C GLU A 536 -24.27 -6.69 -16.86
N TYR A 537 -25.58 -6.89 -16.67
CA TYR A 537 -26.49 -7.04 -17.80
C TYR A 537 -26.70 -5.73 -18.60
N SER A 538 -26.52 -4.58 -17.98
CA SER A 538 -26.48 -3.31 -18.71
C SER A 538 -25.28 -3.21 -19.65
N TYR A 539 -24.11 -3.66 -19.23
CA TYR A 539 -22.91 -3.74 -20.09
C TYR A 539 -23.12 -4.68 -21.29
N ARG A 540 -23.87 -5.78 -21.07
CA ARG A 540 -24.20 -6.78 -22.12
C ARG A 540 -25.35 -6.34 -23.03
N GLN A 541 -25.98 -5.19 -22.78
CA GLN A 541 -27.14 -4.71 -23.50
C GLN A 541 -28.33 -5.69 -23.45
N ASP A 542 -28.48 -6.41 -22.34
CA ASP A 542 -29.64 -7.28 -22.07
C ASP A 542 -30.65 -6.54 -21.17
N PRO A 543 -31.65 -5.83 -21.74
CA PRO A 543 -32.61 -5.05 -20.96
C PRO A 543 -33.58 -5.94 -20.17
N VAL A 544 -33.82 -7.16 -20.58
CA VAL A 544 -34.74 -8.08 -19.91
C VAL A 544 -34.15 -8.55 -18.59
N ALA A 545 -32.95 -9.09 -18.62
CA ALA A 545 -32.25 -9.50 -17.41
C ALA A 545 -31.91 -8.31 -16.50
N ARG A 546 -31.48 -7.19 -17.07
CA ARG A 546 -31.24 -5.95 -16.31
C ARG A 546 -32.50 -5.52 -15.53
N ASN A 547 -33.66 -5.44 -16.20
CA ASN A 547 -34.91 -4.98 -15.59
C ASN A 547 -35.40 -5.96 -14.51
N LYS A 548 -35.20 -7.27 -14.72
CA LYS A 548 -35.51 -8.30 -13.71
C LYS A 548 -34.76 -8.02 -12.41
N TYR A 549 -33.42 -7.90 -12.47
CA TYR A 549 -32.61 -7.70 -11.27
C TYR A 549 -32.76 -6.29 -10.68
N ALA A 550 -33.05 -5.29 -11.49
CA ALA A 550 -33.41 -3.95 -10.99
C ALA A 550 -34.73 -3.97 -10.21
N ALA A 551 -35.74 -4.70 -10.68
CA ALA A 551 -37.01 -4.86 -9.95
C ALA A 551 -36.81 -5.62 -8.62
N GLU A 552 -36.04 -6.70 -8.62
CA GLU A 552 -35.70 -7.42 -7.37
C GLU A 552 -34.88 -6.54 -6.40
N TYR A 553 -33.96 -5.71 -6.90
CA TYR A 553 -33.26 -4.72 -6.09
C TYR A 553 -34.23 -3.79 -5.38
N MET A 554 -35.21 -3.23 -6.11
CA MET A 554 -36.23 -2.33 -5.53
C MET A 554 -37.07 -3.02 -4.45
N GLN A 555 -37.50 -4.27 -4.69
CA GLN A 555 -38.24 -5.05 -3.68
C GLN A 555 -37.45 -5.26 -2.39
N VAL A 556 -36.14 -5.58 -2.51
CA VAL A 556 -35.27 -5.76 -1.33
C VAL A 556 -35.02 -4.41 -0.65
N ALA A 557 -34.87 -3.32 -1.42
CA ALA A 557 -34.72 -1.98 -0.89
C ALA A 557 -35.91 -1.54 -0.08
N GLU A 558 -37.13 -1.72 -0.61
CA GLU A 558 -38.40 -1.45 0.09
C GLU A 558 -38.50 -2.25 1.40
N ALA A 559 -38.16 -3.54 1.37
CA ALA A 559 -38.16 -4.37 2.57
C ALA A 559 -37.17 -3.86 3.65
N ILE A 560 -35.97 -3.46 3.24
CA ILE A 560 -35.01 -2.84 4.17
C ILE A 560 -35.49 -1.51 4.70
N MET A 561 -36.10 -0.66 3.87
CA MET A 561 -36.65 0.64 4.29
C MET A 561 -37.79 0.49 5.31
N GLN A 562 -38.55 -0.62 5.29
CA GLN A 562 -39.62 -0.92 6.25
C GLN A 562 -39.11 -1.54 7.56
N MET A 563 -37.85 -1.95 7.66
CA MET A 563 -37.27 -2.50 8.89
C MET A 563 -37.13 -1.39 9.96
N ASN A 564 -37.32 -1.78 11.23
CA ASN A 564 -37.10 -0.90 12.36
C ASN A 564 -35.63 -1.10 12.87
N ASP A 565 -34.89 -0.02 13.00
CA ASP A 565 -33.52 -0.02 13.50
C ASP A 565 -33.39 -0.53 14.95
N LYS A 566 -34.50 -0.38 15.74
CA LYS A 566 -34.55 -0.88 17.13
C LYS A 566 -34.50 -2.38 17.25
N ASP A 567 -34.87 -3.10 16.18
CA ASP A 567 -34.88 -4.56 16.14
C ASP A 567 -33.53 -5.14 15.69
N LEU A 568 -32.57 -4.27 15.34
CA LEU A 568 -31.26 -4.67 14.85
C LEU A 568 -30.22 -4.69 15.97
N PRO A 569 -29.23 -5.62 15.89
CA PRO A 569 -28.04 -5.57 16.75
C PRO A 569 -27.32 -4.23 16.61
N GLU A 570 -26.71 -3.73 17.68
CA GLU A 570 -25.97 -2.46 17.67
C GLU A 570 -24.88 -2.43 16.59
N SER A 571 -24.22 -3.55 16.37
CA SER A 571 -23.18 -3.72 15.34
C SER A 571 -23.69 -3.55 13.89
N GLU A 572 -25.00 -3.67 13.67
CA GLU A 572 -25.58 -3.54 12.32
C GLU A 572 -26.23 -2.17 12.05
N LYS A 573 -26.53 -1.40 13.09
CA LYS A 573 -27.29 -0.13 12.98
C LYS A 573 -26.60 0.89 12.06
N GLN A 574 -25.31 1.07 12.20
CA GLN A 574 -24.56 2.01 11.36
C GLN A 574 -24.60 1.61 9.88
N ARG A 575 -24.40 0.32 9.59
CA ARG A 575 -24.47 -0.24 8.23
C ARG A 575 -25.89 -0.13 7.66
N PHE A 576 -26.91 -0.38 8.48
CA PHE A 576 -28.31 -0.22 8.12
C PHE A 576 -28.65 1.24 7.79
N SER A 577 -28.26 2.19 8.65
CA SER A 577 -28.43 3.61 8.41
C SER A 577 -27.79 4.06 7.11
N MET A 578 -26.54 3.67 6.89
CA MET A 578 -25.81 3.95 5.64
C MET A 578 -26.56 3.40 4.41
N LYS A 579 -27.02 2.15 4.48
CA LYS A 579 -27.73 1.50 3.37
C LYS A 579 -29.03 2.20 3.01
N ARG A 580 -29.81 2.62 4.01
CA ARG A 580 -31.03 3.41 3.80
C ARG A 580 -30.76 4.71 3.06
N HIS A 581 -29.69 5.42 3.43
CA HIS A 581 -29.35 6.69 2.76
C HIS A 581 -28.81 6.49 1.35
N TYR A 582 -28.18 5.37 1.04
CA TYR A 582 -27.87 5.00 -0.34
C TYR A 582 -29.15 4.73 -1.17
N PHE A 583 -30.18 4.12 -0.58
CA PHE A 583 -31.46 3.96 -1.29
C PHE A 583 -32.16 5.31 -1.53
N LEU A 584 -32.15 6.21 -0.55
CA LEU A 584 -32.66 7.58 -0.72
C LEU A 584 -31.88 8.33 -1.80
N LEU A 585 -30.57 8.15 -1.87
CA LEU A 585 -29.72 8.73 -2.93
C LEU A 585 -30.13 8.24 -4.32
N GLU A 586 -30.36 6.94 -4.50
CA GLU A 586 -30.78 6.38 -5.78
C GLU A 586 -32.19 6.84 -6.18
N GLU A 587 -33.09 6.95 -5.22
CA GLU A 587 -34.44 7.50 -5.43
C GLU A 587 -34.38 8.97 -5.83
N ALA A 588 -33.53 9.77 -5.16
CA ALA A 588 -33.33 11.16 -5.49
C ALA A 588 -32.72 11.36 -6.88
N LYS A 589 -31.71 10.56 -7.25
CA LYS A 589 -31.14 10.53 -8.60
C LYS A 589 -32.17 10.13 -9.65
N HIS A 590 -33.08 9.21 -9.33
CA HIS A 590 -34.17 8.82 -10.23
C HIS A 590 -35.16 9.97 -10.40
N ALA A 591 -35.62 10.59 -9.32
CA ALA A 591 -36.52 11.74 -9.36
C ALA A 591 -35.93 12.90 -10.20
N LEU A 592 -34.64 13.17 -10.05
CA LEU A 592 -33.93 14.20 -10.86
C LEU A 592 -33.98 13.87 -12.35
N ARG A 593 -33.68 12.62 -12.73
CA ARG A 593 -33.74 12.18 -14.15
C ARG A 593 -35.14 12.27 -14.76
N GLU A 594 -36.19 12.11 -13.97
CA GLU A 594 -37.58 12.27 -14.38
C GLU A 594 -38.05 13.75 -14.36
N GLY A 595 -37.19 14.70 -14.04
CA GLY A 595 -37.55 16.12 -13.93
C GLY A 595 -38.33 16.50 -12.67
N ARG A 596 -38.46 15.58 -11.70
CA ARG A 596 -39.11 15.81 -10.39
C ARG A 596 -38.11 16.46 -9.40
N ILE A 597 -37.68 17.69 -9.72
CA ILE A 597 -36.55 18.37 -9.04
C ILE A 597 -36.89 18.61 -7.57
N THR A 598 -38.13 19.05 -7.24
CA THR A 598 -38.56 19.31 -5.87
C THR A 598 -38.41 18.05 -5.00
N VAL A 599 -38.89 16.90 -5.51
CA VAL A 599 -38.80 15.62 -4.77
C VAL A 599 -37.34 15.24 -4.55
N SER A 600 -36.51 15.37 -5.59
CA SER A 600 -35.07 15.09 -5.47
C SER A 600 -34.38 15.96 -4.41
N ARG A 601 -34.76 17.23 -4.32
CA ARG A 601 -34.24 18.16 -3.33
C ARG A 601 -34.67 17.82 -1.90
N GLU A 602 -35.95 17.46 -1.71
CA GLU A 602 -36.46 17.03 -0.39
C GLU A 602 -35.72 15.79 0.11
N LEU A 603 -35.50 14.80 -0.78
CA LEU A 603 -34.73 13.60 -0.45
C LEU A 603 -33.26 13.93 -0.16
N TYR A 604 -32.67 14.86 -0.93
CA TYR A 604 -31.28 15.28 -0.68
C TYR A 604 -31.14 16.01 0.66
N ALA A 605 -32.09 16.86 1.05
CA ALA A 605 -32.04 17.54 2.35
C ALA A 605 -32.05 16.56 3.53
N ALA A 606 -32.82 15.47 3.43
CA ALA A 606 -32.77 14.40 4.42
C ALA A 606 -31.40 13.69 4.48
N ILE A 607 -30.78 13.45 3.30
CA ILE A 607 -29.44 12.88 3.19
C ILE A 607 -28.40 13.83 3.79
N GLU A 608 -28.47 15.12 3.50
CA GLU A 608 -27.55 16.15 3.98
C GLU A 608 -27.57 16.25 5.50
N THR A 609 -28.77 16.31 6.11
CA THR A 609 -28.95 16.30 7.57
C THR A 609 -28.31 15.07 8.20
N TRP A 610 -28.47 13.90 7.58
CA TRP A 610 -27.85 12.69 8.05
C TRP A 610 -26.31 12.75 7.89
N MET A 611 -25.78 13.22 6.75
CA MET A 611 -24.34 13.35 6.53
C MET A 611 -23.68 14.25 7.58
N GLU A 612 -24.32 15.35 7.98
CA GLU A 612 -23.84 16.25 9.01
C GLU A 612 -23.77 15.59 10.40
N SER A 613 -24.65 14.62 10.65
CA SER A 613 -24.65 13.85 11.89
C SER A 613 -23.55 12.77 11.95
N GLN A 614 -22.87 12.51 10.83
CA GLN A 614 -21.85 11.46 10.75
C GLN A 614 -20.44 12.05 10.85
N GLU A 615 -19.66 11.63 11.86
CA GLU A 615 -18.30 12.14 12.08
C GLU A 615 -17.31 11.66 11.00
N ASN A 616 -17.47 10.45 10.44
CA ASN A 616 -16.47 9.78 9.62
C ASN A 616 -17.03 9.10 8.35
N LEU A 617 -17.61 9.87 7.44
CA LEU A 617 -18.04 9.33 6.14
C LEU A 617 -16.86 9.15 5.15
N GLY A 618 -15.77 9.88 5.34
CA GLY A 618 -14.59 9.81 4.46
C GLY A 618 -14.96 10.01 2.98
N TYR A 619 -14.37 9.19 2.13
CA TYR A 619 -14.63 9.20 0.68
C TYR A 619 -16.12 8.97 0.32
N ARG A 620 -16.89 8.29 1.17
CA ARG A 620 -18.33 8.02 0.90
C ARG A 620 -19.16 9.28 0.72
N LYS A 621 -18.74 10.43 1.28
CA LYS A 621 -19.39 11.74 1.06
C LYS A 621 -19.45 12.11 -0.42
N THR A 622 -18.46 11.73 -1.21
CA THR A 622 -18.35 12.07 -2.62
C THR A 622 -19.57 11.64 -3.42
N ALA A 623 -20.07 10.41 -3.19
CA ALA A 623 -21.26 9.88 -3.89
C ALA A 623 -22.53 10.70 -3.61
N PHE A 624 -22.68 11.23 -2.41
CA PHE A 624 -23.82 12.07 -2.04
C PHE A 624 -23.67 13.49 -2.61
N LYS A 625 -22.46 14.05 -2.58
CA LYS A 625 -22.15 15.36 -3.17
C LYS A 625 -22.31 15.40 -4.70
N GLU A 626 -22.17 14.28 -5.41
CA GLU A 626 -22.47 14.18 -6.85
C GLU A 626 -23.94 14.57 -7.14
N LEU A 627 -24.89 14.15 -6.30
CA LEU A 627 -26.28 14.54 -6.45
C LEU A 627 -26.47 16.04 -6.18
N GLN A 628 -25.75 16.60 -5.19
CA GLN A 628 -25.76 18.04 -4.93
C GLN A 628 -25.29 18.85 -6.13
N ILE A 629 -24.18 18.45 -6.74
CA ILE A 629 -23.67 19.08 -7.96
C ILE A 629 -24.73 19.04 -9.05
N ALA A 630 -25.37 17.89 -9.28
CA ALA A 630 -26.40 17.75 -10.31
C ALA A 630 -27.62 18.64 -10.05
N LEU A 631 -28.06 18.78 -8.78
CA LEU A 631 -29.13 19.70 -8.38
C LEU A 631 -28.75 21.16 -8.64
N LEU A 632 -27.54 21.58 -8.24
CA LEU A 632 -27.03 22.94 -8.45
C LEU A 632 -26.92 23.29 -9.94
N ILE A 633 -26.51 22.36 -10.79
CA ILE A 633 -26.51 22.54 -12.24
C ILE A 633 -27.92 22.80 -12.76
N HIS A 634 -28.91 22.02 -12.31
CA HIS A 634 -30.31 22.23 -12.71
C HIS A 634 -30.86 23.60 -12.27
N GLU A 635 -30.34 24.16 -11.20
CA GLU A 635 -30.72 25.46 -10.66
C GLU A 635 -29.88 26.61 -11.22
N ASN A 636 -28.99 26.32 -12.15
CA ASN A 636 -28.04 27.26 -12.75
C ASN A 636 -27.09 27.95 -11.73
N GLN A 637 -26.81 27.25 -10.60
CA GLN A 637 -25.86 27.67 -9.56
C GLN A 637 -24.49 27.03 -9.85
N LEU A 638 -23.88 27.43 -10.96
CA LEU A 638 -22.69 26.74 -11.50
C LEU A 638 -21.45 26.96 -10.64
N GLU A 639 -21.26 28.16 -10.07
CA GLU A 639 -20.12 28.46 -9.17
C GLU A 639 -20.10 27.57 -7.91
N ASP A 640 -21.29 27.33 -7.30
CA ASP A 640 -21.40 26.43 -6.16
C ASP A 640 -21.17 24.97 -6.59
N ALA A 641 -21.66 24.58 -7.76
CA ALA A 641 -21.43 23.27 -8.34
C ALA A 641 -19.92 23.03 -8.59
N GLU A 642 -19.20 23.98 -9.13
CA GLU A 642 -17.75 23.93 -9.35
C GLU A 642 -17.00 23.75 -8.03
N LYS A 643 -17.32 24.56 -7.02
CA LYS A 643 -16.69 24.46 -5.69
C LYS A 643 -16.78 23.03 -5.14
N ILE A 644 -17.99 22.46 -5.17
CA ILE A 644 -18.21 21.09 -4.64
C ILE A 644 -17.51 20.05 -5.53
N ALA A 645 -17.49 20.23 -6.87
CA ALA A 645 -16.80 19.33 -7.78
C ALA A 645 -15.28 19.34 -7.52
N ARG A 646 -14.67 20.49 -7.28
CA ARG A 646 -13.24 20.60 -6.89
C ARG A 646 -12.97 19.91 -5.55
N GLU A 647 -13.83 20.09 -4.55
CA GLU A 647 -13.72 19.37 -3.26
C GLU A 647 -13.81 17.85 -3.45
N ASN A 648 -14.69 17.36 -4.34
CA ASN A 648 -14.82 15.94 -4.65
C ASN A 648 -13.57 15.39 -5.36
N VAL A 649 -12.98 16.14 -6.29
CA VAL A 649 -11.71 15.78 -6.94
C VAL A 649 -10.59 15.65 -5.91
N GLN A 650 -10.45 16.63 -5.01
CA GLN A 650 -9.44 16.58 -3.94
C GLN A 650 -9.68 15.40 -3.00
N SER A 651 -10.94 15.15 -2.60
CA SER A 651 -11.31 14.01 -1.78
C SER A 651 -10.96 12.69 -2.47
N SER A 652 -11.28 12.56 -3.76
CA SER A 652 -10.98 11.34 -4.52
C SER A 652 -9.48 11.11 -4.64
N LEU A 653 -8.70 12.16 -4.89
CA LEU A 653 -7.24 12.09 -4.91
C LEU A 653 -6.67 11.63 -3.57
N LEU A 654 -7.14 12.21 -2.47
CA LEU A 654 -6.67 11.91 -1.12
C LEU A 654 -6.94 10.45 -0.71
N TYR A 655 -8.15 9.95 -0.99
CA TYR A 655 -8.59 8.62 -0.53
C TYR A 655 -8.31 7.49 -1.51
N ARG A 656 -8.19 7.76 -2.80
CA ARG A 656 -8.06 6.74 -3.86
C ARG A 656 -6.78 6.86 -4.67
N GLY A 657 -6.15 8.03 -4.68
CA GLY A 657 -5.00 8.30 -5.54
C GLY A 657 -5.39 8.51 -7.01
N GLU A 658 -4.47 9.02 -7.79
CA GLU A 658 -4.68 9.36 -9.20
C GLU A 658 -5.03 8.17 -10.11
N LYS A 659 -4.61 6.97 -9.73
CA LYS A 659 -4.79 5.75 -10.53
C LYS A 659 -6.18 5.14 -10.43
N TYR A 660 -7.03 5.65 -9.56
CA TYR A 660 -8.32 5.04 -9.31
C TYR A 660 -9.37 5.60 -10.27
N LYS A 661 -10.22 4.72 -10.81
CA LYS A 661 -11.27 5.09 -11.78
C LYS A 661 -12.22 6.18 -11.26
N ASP A 662 -12.51 6.15 -9.96
CA ASP A 662 -13.37 7.15 -9.32
C ASP A 662 -12.76 8.56 -9.39
N TYR A 663 -11.42 8.71 -9.29
CA TYR A 663 -10.76 9.99 -9.45
C TYR A 663 -11.02 10.59 -10.84
N LEU A 664 -10.93 9.76 -11.89
CA LEU A 664 -11.23 10.19 -13.25
C LEU A 664 -12.70 10.57 -13.44
N SER A 665 -13.61 9.85 -12.77
CA SER A 665 -15.04 10.20 -12.77
C SER A 665 -15.31 11.55 -12.11
N GLN A 666 -14.60 11.88 -11.01
CA GLN A 666 -14.73 13.19 -10.37
C GLN A 666 -14.13 14.31 -11.23
N LEU A 667 -13.01 14.07 -11.91
CA LEU A 667 -12.45 14.99 -12.88
C LEU A 667 -13.43 15.25 -14.04
N GLU A 668 -14.12 14.23 -14.54
CA GLU A 668 -15.13 14.37 -15.60
C GLU A 668 -16.29 15.26 -15.15
N ILE A 669 -16.82 15.07 -13.94
CA ILE A 669 -17.87 15.93 -13.38
C ILE A 669 -17.38 17.38 -13.27
N LEU A 670 -16.15 17.61 -12.81
CA LEU A 670 -15.58 18.97 -12.76
C LEU A 670 -15.45 19.57 -14.16
N ALA A 671 -14.94 18.81 -15.14
CA ALA A 671 -14.80 19.29 -16.51
C ALA A 671 -16.14 19.65 -17.15
N ASP A 672 -17.19 18.84 -16.91
CA ASP A 672 -18.55 19.10 -17.38
C ASP A 672 -19.10 20.41 -16.77
N VAL A 673 -18.88 20.66 -15.47
CA VAL A 673 -19.29 21.91 -14.79
C VAL A 673 -18.56 23.10 -15.39
N LEU A 674 -17.24 23.03 -15.55
CA LEU A 674 -16.41 24.09 -16.13
C LEU A 674 -16.85 24.42 -17.58
N ALA A 675 -17.21 23.41 -18.36
CA ALA A 675 -17.73 23.59 -19.71
C ALA A 675 -19.09 24.34 -19.70
N LEU A 676 -19.98 24.02 -18.76
CA LEU A 676 -21.26 24.74 -18.57
C LEU A 676 -21.05 26.20 -18.18
N GLU A 677 -20.03 26.50 -17.37
CA GLU A 677 -19.62 27.85 -16.99
C GLU A 677 -18.89 28.62 -18.11
N LYS A 678 -18.67 27.97 -19.24
CA LYS A 678 -17.88 28.53 -20.37
C LYS A 678 -16.42 28.80 -20.04
N LYS A 679 -15.86 28.13 -19.04
CA LYS A 679 -14.42 28.11 -18.71
C LYS A 679 -13.69 27.10 -19.60
N SER A 680 -13.78 27.28 -20.92
CA SER A 680 -13.36 26.27 -21.90
C SER A 680 -11.89 25.87 -21.80
N ALA A 681 -10.98 26.77 -21.44
CA ALA A 681 -9.55 26.47 -21.32
C ALA A 681 -9.28 25.53 -20.12
N GLU A 682 -9.93 25.76 -18.97
CA GLU A 682 -9.81 24.91 -17.81
C GLU A 682 -10.47 23.54 -18.05
N ALA A 683 -11.69 23.53 -18.60
CA ALA A 683 -12.38 22.30 -18.98
C ALA A 683 -11.52 21.43 -19.92
N PHE A 684 -10.91 22.06 -20.93
CA PHE A 684 -9.99 21.39 -21.86
C PHE A 684 -8.81 20.74 -21.13
N SER A 685 -8.15 21.46 -20.22
CA SER A 685 -7.02 20.94 -19.44
C SER A 685 -7.41 19.73 -18.59
N VAL A 686 -8.61 19.76 -17.98
CA VAL A 686 -9.11 18.65 -17.18
C VAL A 686 -9.46 17.44 -18.05
N TYR A 687 -10.14 17.63 -19.19
CA TYR A 687 -10.42 16.52 -20.13
C TYR A 687 -9.13 15.91 -20.70
N GLU A 688 -8.11 16.74 -20.98
CA GLU A 688 -6.80 16.26 -21.42
C GLU A 688 -6.14 15.37 -20.36
N LYS A 689 -6.20 15.79 -19.09
CA LYS A 689 -5.72 14.97 -17.95
C LYS A 689 -6.46 13.64 -17.90
N ILE A 690 -7.79 13.65 -18.01
CA ILE A 690 -8.61 12.42 -18.04
C ILE A 690 -8.18 11.52 -19.20
N LEU A 691 -8.05 12.05 -20.41
CA LEU A 691 -7.66 11.26 -21.58
C LEU A 691 -6.28 10.63 -21.42
N THR A 692 -5.33 11.37 -20.87
CA THR A 692 -3.98 10.87 -20.59
C THR A 692 -4.01 9.68 -19.63
N HIS A 693 -4.78 9.80 -18.55
CA HIS A 693 -4.95 8.70 -17.59
C HIS A 693 -5.71 7.50 -18.20
N LEU A 694 -6.79 7.75 -18.97
CA LEU A 694 -7.53 6.68 -19.62
C LEU A 694 -6.66 5.89 -20.60
N GLN A 695 -5.88 6.56 -21.42
CA GLN A 695 -5.00 5.91 -22.40
C GLN A 695 -3.87 5.14 -21.73
N ARG A 696 -3.35 5.65 -20.62
CA ARG A 696 -2.27 5.01 -19.85
C ARG A 696 -2.78 3.85 -19.01
N ASP A 697 -3.84 4.07 -18.21
CA ASP A 697 -4.26 3.19 -17.13
C ASP A 697 -5.47 2.31 -17.52
N TYR A 698 -6.29 2.77 -18.49
CA TYR A 698 -7.56 2.13 -18.89
C TYR A 698 -7.75 2.08 -20.41
N PRO A 699 -6.77 1.60 -21.20
CA PRO A 699 -6.82 1.65 -22.67
C PRO A 699 -7.98 0.84 -23.29
N TYR A 700 -8.59 -0.08 -22.54
CA TYR A 700 -9.75 -0.88 -22.94
C TYR A 700 -11.10 -0.15 -22.73
N GLU A 701 -11.12 1.00 -22.07
CA GLU A 701 -12.33 1.84 -21.88
C GLU A 701 -12.61 2.69 -23.12
N GLU A 702 -12.68 2.06 -24.30
CA GLU A 702 -12.79 2.73 -25.60
C GLU A 702 -13.95 3.73 -25.66
N LYS A 703 -15.10 3.41 -25.06
CA LYS A 703 -16.25 4.32 -25.06
C LYS A 703 -15.98 5.57 -24.25
N TRP A 704 -15.30 5.45 -23.11
CA TRP A 704 -14.96 6.58 -22.27
C TRP A 704 -13.87 7.44 -22.93
N ILE A 705 -12.85 6.80 -23.49
CA ILE A 705 -11.80 7.46 -24.26
C ILE A 705 -12.42 8.28 -25.41
N ARG A 706 -13.34 7.67 -26.21
CA ARG A 706 -14.02 8.34 -27.32
C ARG A 706 -14.86 9.52 -26.83
N LYS A 707 -15.66 9.35 -25.79
CA LYS A 707 -16.45 10.43 -25.16
C LYS A 707 -15.55 11.60 -24.75
N THR A 708 -14.43 11.33 -24.09
CA THR A 708 -13.48 12.37 -23.64
C THR A 708 -12.84 13.09 -24.84
N MET A 709 -12.50 12.37 -25.91
CA MET A 709 -12.01 12.97 -27.16
C MET A 709 -13.05 13.87 -27.83
N ASP A 710 -14.33 13.49 -27.79
CA ASP A 710 -15.42 14.31 -28.35
C ASP A 710 -15.56 15.62 -27.56
N HIS A 711 -15.49 15.58 -26.23
CA HIS A 711 -15.50 16.80 -25.38
C HIS A 711 -14.31 17.73 -25.69
N LEU A 712 -13.10 17.16 -25.82
CA LEU A 712 -11.92 17.95 -26.23
C LEU A 712 -12.07 18.61 -27.61
N THR A 713 -12.77 17.95 -28.52
CA THR A 713 -13.03 18.49 -29.85
C THR A 713 -14.03 19.65 -29.82
N VAL A 714 -15.02 19.61 -28.97
CA VAL A 714 -16.06 20.67 -28.82
C VAL A 714 -15.52 21.87 -28.04
N SER A 715 -14.56 21.63 -27.12
CA SER A 715 -13.94 22.70 -26.33
C SER A 715 -12.88 23.51 -27.06
N LEU A 716 -12.46 23.07 -28.25
CA LEU A 716 -11.58 23.80 -29.18
C LEU A 716 -12.39 24.73 -30.09
#